data_734f4bcdc497c0ebe561166a96bcc481
#
_entry.id   734f4bcdc497c0ebe561166a96bcc481
#
_cell.length_a   1.000
_cell.length_b   1.000
_cell.length_c   1.000
_cell.angle_alpha   90.00
_cell.angle_beta   90.00
_cell.angle_gamma   90.00
#
_symmetry.space_group_name_H-M   'P 1'
#
loop_
_entity.id
_entity.type
_entity.pdbx_description
1 polymer ?
#
loop_
_entity_poly.entity_id
_entity_poly.type
_entity_poly.pdbx_seq_one_letter_code
_entity_poly.pdbx_strand_id
1 'polypeptide(L)'
;MTSTFPVLPLRDIVVFPHMIVPLFVGRDKSVAALEAAMAADKEIFLVAQLDPAEDDPARDDLYTMGVTATVLQLLKLPDGTVRVLVEGKGRATLETLVEEGDYLTATVEAVADAEVEGPEAAALMRSVVDQFENYAKLNRKLPAELAAQLGEIEESGRLSDTVAGNIQVKVAEKQALLMESDPLKRLEMAYALMEGELGVLQVEKKIKSRVKRQMEKTQREYYLNEQLKAIQRELGNEGEEGEGDELAELTQKIATLKLSKEARTKATAELKKLKTMAPMSAEATVVRNYLDVLLGLPWGKKSKIKKDIAAAEAILNEDHYALEKVKDRIVEYLAVQARTNKLKGPILCLVGPPGVGKTSLGKSIAKATGREFIRQSLGGVRDEAEIRGHRRTYIGSLPGKVVTNLKKAGASNPLFLLDEIDKLGQDFRGDPASALLEVLDPEQNAKFNDHYLEIDIDLSDVMFVCTANTLNLPQPLLDRMEIIRLEGYTEDEKVEIAERHLIAKQIEAHGLKDGEFTLTNDGLRALIQRYTREAGVRTLEREVAKLCRKALRRILEGKAESVTITPDNLGEFAGVQKYRHGLSETEDQIGAVTGLAWTEVGGELLTIESVTVPGKGQAKVTGKLGDVMKESVQAAYSFVQARSPSFGIKPSLFHRKDIHIHLPEGAVPKDGPSAGIGLVTAIVSTLTGVPVRREIAMTGEVTLRGRVLPIGGLKEKLLAALRGGIETVLIPKENEKDLAEIPQNILDGLKIVPVAHVDEVLRLALVEPLEAIDWTEADELAALPPAPITPVGGELHH
;
A
#
# COMPACT_ATOMS: atom_id res chain seq x y z
N MET A 1 13.56 42.32 -18.70
CA MET A 1 13.68 43.36 -17.65
C MET A 1 13.36 42.68 -16.34
N THR A 2 14.30 42.71 -15.43
CA THR A 2 14.10 42.14 -14.10
C THR A 2 13.34 43.14 -13.21
N SER A 3 12.31 42.70 -12.57
CA SER A 3 11.48 43.47 -11.63
C SER A 3 11.31 42.68 -10.33
N THR A 4 11.15 43.42 -9.22
CA THR A 4 11.03 42.81 -7.89
C THR A 4 9.60 42.94 -7.38
N PHE A 5 9.02 41.81 -6.92
CA PHE A 5 7.62 41.72 -6.47
C PHE A 5 7.53 40.99 -5.13
N PRO A 6 6.56 41.32 -4.26
CA PRO A 6 6.12 40.41 -3.19
C PRO A 6 5.68 39.09 -3.75
N VAL A 7 5.93 37.97 -3.03
CA VAL A 7 5.62 36.60 -3.49
C VAL A 7 4.44 36.01 -2.73
N LEU A 8 3.55 35.36 -3.46
CA LEU A 8 2.49 34.55 -2.89
C LEU A 8 2.66 33.09 -3.36
N PRO A 9 3.21 32.18 -2.53
CA PRO A 9 3.29 30.76 -2.83
C PRO A 9 1.90 30.11 -2.80
N LEU A 10 1.57 29.36 -3.87
CA LEU A 10 0.28 28.69 -4.07
C LEU A 10 0.42 27.17 -3.87
N ARG A 11 -0.48 26.55 -3.09
CA ARG A 11 -0.39 25.12 -2.75
C ARG A 11 -0.99 24.19 -3.80
N ASP A 12 -2.18 24.52 -4.26
CA ASP A 12 -3.07 23.61 -5.00
C ASP A 12 -3.61 24.20 -6.31
N ILE A 13 -3.14 25.38 -6.67
CA ILE A 13 -3.58 26.09 -7.87
C ILE A 13 -2.39 26.68 -8.63
N VAL A 14 -2.51 26.65 -9.97
CA VAL A 14 -1.64 27.39 -10.89
C VAL A 14 -2.48 28.49 -11.53
N VAL A 15 -2.02 29.72 -11.46
CA VAL A 15 -2.67 30.87 -12.08
C VAL A 15 -2.03 31.13 -13.43
N PHE A 16 -2.85 31.38 -14.45
CA PHE A 16 -2.41 31.69 -15.80
C PHE A 16 -2.62 33.17 -16.11
N PRO A 17 -1.93 33.73 -17.10
CA PRO A 17 -2.22 35.07 -17.59
C PRO A 17 -3.69 35.24 -17.96
N HIS A 18 -4.25 36.44 -17.71
CA HIS A 18 -5.67 36.80 -17.94
C HIS A 18 -6.69 36.01 -17.08
N MET A 19 -6.25 35.21 -16.13
CA MET A 19 -7.12 34.46 -15.24
C MET A 19 -7.47 35.29 -14.00
N ILE A 20 -8.77 35.41 -13.69
CA ILE A 20 -9.25 36.08 -12.48
C ILE A 20 -9.63 34.99 -11.46
N VAL A 21 -8.94 34.97 -10.33
CA VAL A 21 -9.12 33.89 -9.34
C VAL A 21 -9.29 34.45 -7.94
N PRO A 22 -10.29 33.98 -7.18
CA PRO A 22 -10.37 34.23 -5.75
C PRO A 22 -9.48 33.25 -5.00
N LEU A 23 -8.55 33.77 -4.19
CA LEU A 23 -7.68 32.98 -3.34
C LEU A 23 -8.01 33.22 -1.87
N PHE A 24 -7.83 32.18 -1.04
CA PHE A 24 -7.95 32.28 0.42
C PHE A 24 -6.54 32.09 1.01
N VAL A 25 -6.09 33.12 1.72
CA VAL A 25 -4.73 33.19 2.23
C VAL A 25 -4.78 33.31 3.75
N GLY A 26 -4.12 32.36 4.43
CA GLY A 26 -4.11 32.27 5.89
C GLY A 26 -2.71 32.25 6.50
N ARG A 27 -1.63 32.20 5.70
CA ARG A 27 -0.25 32.26 6.21
C ARG A 27 0.17 33.71 6.50
N ASP A 28 0.79 33.94 7.63
CA ASP A 28 1.20 35.31 8.04
C ASP A 28 2.12 35.98 7.02
N LYS A 29 3.16 35.27 6.51
CA LYS A 29 4.05 35.77 5.47
C LYS A 29 3.33 36.12 4.16
N SER A 30 2.35 35.31 3.79
CA SER A 30 1.54 35.51 2.57
C SER A 30 0.55 36.67 2.73
N VAL A 31 0.00 36.86 3.91
CA VAL A 31 -0.85 38.03 4.24
C VAL A 31 -0.04 39.32 4.22
N ALA A 32 1.18 39.31 4.81
CA ALA A 32 2.09 40.43 4.79
C ALA A 32 2.51 40.82 3.35
N ALA A 33 2.79 39.84 2.49
CA ALA A 33 3.08 40.04 1.06
C ALA A 33 1.94 40.74 0.32
N LEU A 34 0.68 40.35 0.60
CA LEU A 34 -0.51 40.94 0.01
C LEU A 34 -0.71 42.37 0.52
N GLU A 35 -0.46 42.65 1.79
CA GLU A 35 -0.54 44.00 2.35
C GLU A 35 0.54 44.91 1.77
N ALA A 36 1.76 44.41 1.60
CA ALA A 36 2.85 45.15 0.94
C ALA A 36 2.50 45.45 -0.53
N ALA A 37 1.96 44.46 -1.28
CA ALA A 37 1.50 44.67 -2.64
C ALA A 37 0.39 45.73 -2.72
N MET A 38 -0.57 45.72 -1.80
CA MET A 38 -1.67 46.70 -1.75
C MET A 38 -1.19 48.14 -1.39
N ALA A 39 -0.12 48.26 -0.63
CA ALA A 39 0.48 49.57 -0.27
C ALA A 39 1.34 50.18 -1.40
N ALA A 40 1.78 49.33 -2.36
CA ALA A 40 2.55 49.74 -3.55
C ALA A 40 1.65 49.74 -4.81
N ASP A 41 2.14 49.19 -5.91
CA ASP A 41 1.48 49.21 -7.23
C ASP A 41 0.39 48.15 -7.43
N LYS A 42 0.01 47.40 -6.37
CA LYS A 42 -0.94 46.25 -6.35
C LYS A 42 -0.44 45.08 -7.17
N GLU A 43 0.82 45.01 -7.45
CA GLU A 43 1.41 43.90 -8.19
C GLU A 43 2.04 42.88 -7.25
N ILE A 44 1.86 41.59 -7.58
CA ILE A 44 2.33 40.45 -6.78
C ILE A 44 2.79 39.35 -7.72
N PHE A 45 3.76 38.54 -7.32
CA PHE A 45 4.19 37.37 -8.05
C PHE A 45 3.57 36.10 -7.45
N LEU A 46 2.85 35.34 -8.28
CA LEU A 46 2.17 34.10 -7.92
C LEU A 46 3.00 32.93 -8.45
N VAL A 47 3.36 32.00 -7.58
CA VAL A 47 4.15 30.82 -7.95
C VAL A 47 3.65 29.58 -7.21
N ALA A 48 3.52 28.44 -7.90
CA ALA A 48 3.06 27.19 -7.29
C ALA A 48 4.20 26.51 -6.51
N GLN A 49 3.84 25.81 -5.45
CA GLN A 49 4.74 24.95 -4.66
C GLN A 49 4.90 23.58 -5.30
N LEU A 50 6.08 22.95 -5.14
CA LEU A 50 6.34 21.58 -5.53
C LEU A 50 5.65 20.60 -4.56
N ASP A 51 5.72 20.88 -3.25
CA ASP A 51 4.99 20.13 -2.22
C ASP A 51 3.94 21.03 -1.56
N PRO A 52 2.64 20.72 -1.69
CA PRO A 52 1.57 21.47 -1.02
C PRO A 52 1.60 21.43 0.51
N ALA A 53 2.32 20.46 1.10
CA ALA A 53 2.40 20.28 2.55
C ALA A 53 3.41 21.22 3.23
N GLU A 54 4.33 21.83 2.45
CA GLU A 54 5.34 22.73 2.98
C GLU A 54 4.70 24.08 3.43
N ASP A 55 4.91 24.45 4.69
CA ASP A 55 4.33 25.67 5.26
C ASP A 55 5.20 26.92 5.02
N ASP A 56 6.52 26.78 4.96
CA ASP A 56 7.46 27.88 4.75
C ASP A 56 8.43 27.56 3.58
N PRO A 57 7.93 27.63 2.32
CA PRO A 57 8.65 27.17 1.15
C PRO A 57 9.88 28.03 0.86
N ALA A 58 11.03 27.39 0.73
CA ALA A 58 12.27 27.97 0.23
C ALA A 58 12.29 28.03 -1.31
N ARG A 59 13.39 28.55 -1.88
CA ARG A 59 13.52 28.67 -3.35
C ARG A 59 13.38 27.33 -4.08
N ASP A 60 13.92 26.26 -3.49
CA ASP A 60 13.92 24.91 -4.08
C ASP A 60 12.57 24.20 -3.96
N ASP A 61 11.65 24.71 -3.14
CA ASP A 61 10.30 24.20 -2.95
C ASP A 61 9.28 24.84 -3.90
N LEU A 62 9.72 25.82 -4.70
CA LEU A 62 8.90 26.57 -5.65
C LEU A 62 9.25 26.22 -7.08
N TYR A 63 8.25 26.22 -7.96
CA TYR A 63 8.49 26.13 -9.38
C TYR A 63 9.28 27.34 -9.90
N THR A 64 10.01 27.14 -10.99
CA THR A 64 10.87 28.19 -11.56
C THR A 64 10.08 29.26 -12.32
N MET A 65 8.88 28.94 -12.77
CA MET A 65 8.00 29.87 -13.51
C MET A 65 6.71 30.12 -12.74
N GLY A 66 6.34 31.38 -12.64
CA GLY A 66 5.09 31.85 -12.07
C GLY A 66 4.46 32.94 -12.95
N VAL A 67 3.52 33.67 -12.37
CA VAL A 67 2.75 34.71 -13.05
C VAL A 67 2.78 35.99 -12.21
N THR A 68 3.11 37.12 -12.82
CA THR A 68 2.87 38.45 -12.24
C THR A 68 1.37 38.74 -12.29
N ALA A 69 0.82 39.23 -11.19
CA ALA A 69 -0.62 39.46 -11.07
C ALA A 69 -0.94 40.78 -10.41
N THR A 70 -2.12 41.33 -10.66
CA THR A 70 -2.67 42.49 -9.98
C THR A 70 -3.68 42.09 -8.95
N VAL A 71 -3.60 42.65 -7.75
CA VAL A 71 -4.58 42.48 -6.70
C VAL A 71 -5.78 43.40 -6.97
N LEU A 72 -6.91 42.82 -7.37
CA LEU A 72 -8.13 43.57 -7.67
C LEU A 72 -8.93 43.94 -6.42
N GLN A 73 -9.06 43.01 -5.49
CA GLN A 73 -9.81 43.19 -4.26
C GLN A 73 -9.22 42.37 -3.11
N LEU A 74 -9.17 42.90 -1.93
CA LEU A 74 -8.71 42.26 -0.72
C LEU A 74 -9.78 42.42 0.37
N LEU A 75 -10.23 41.31 0.99
CA LEU A 75 -11.21 41.28 2.05
C LEU A 75 -10.68 40.45 3.24
N LYS A 76 -10.50 41.07 4.38
CA LYS A 76 -10.12 40.38 5.63
C LYS A 76 -11.35 39.74 6.26
N LEU A 77 -11.27 38.47 6.60
CA LEU A 77 -12.33 37.70 7.25
C LEU A 77 -12.15 37.71 8.77
N PRO A 78 -13.22 37.47 9.55
CA PRO A 78 -13.18 37.51 11.01
C PRO A 78 -12.27 36.46 11.66
N ASP A 79 -11.95 35.38 10.93
CA ASP A 79 -11.08 34.27 11.35
C ASP A 79 -9.58 34.51 11.11
N GLY A 80 -9.22 35.70 10.64
CA GLY A 80 -7.84 36.09 10.33
C GLY A 80 -7.40 35.71 8.91
N THR A 81 -8.18 34.97 8.15
CA THR A 81 -7.88 34.66 6.73
C THR A 81 -8.20 35.84 5.83
N VAL A 82 -7.48 35.95 4.71
CA VAL A 82 -7.69 37.00 3.73
C VAL A 82 -8.23 36.38 2.44
N ARG A 83 -9.37 36.87 2.00
CA ARG A 83 -9.87 36.56 0.64
C ARG A 83 -9.37 37.64 -0.31
N VAL A 84 -8.62 37.22 -1.31
CA VAL A 84 -8.06 38.13 -2.33
C VAL A 84 -8.55 37.72 -3.71
N LEU A 85 -8.89 38.69 -4.55
CA LEU A 85 -9.16 38.50 -5.97
C LEU A 85 -7.96 39.02 -6.75
N VAL A 86 -7.33 38.11 -7.53
CA VAL A 86 -6.14 38.43 -8.32
C VAL A 86 -6.39 38.19 -9.80
N GLU A 87 -5.76 39.01 -10.64
CA GLU A 87 -5.77 38.86 -12.09
C GLU A 87 -4.34 38.63 -12.58
N GLY A 88 -4.10 37.48 -13.21
CA GLY A 88 -2.81 37.16 -13.82
C GLY A 88 -2.49 38.09 -14.99
N LYS A 89 -1.30 38.61 -15.07
CA LYS A 89 -0.84 39.51 -16.14
C LYS A 89 0.06 38.82 -17.14
N GLY A 90 1.19 38.34 -16.73
CA GLY A 90 2.17 37.74 -17.62
C GLY A 90 3.05 36.71 -16.93
N ARG A 91 3.67 35.86 -17.71
CA ARG A 91 4.63 34.86 -17.22
C ARG A 91 5.91 35.52 -16.79
N ALA A 92 6.51 35.00 -15.73
CA ALA A 92 7.84 35.44 -15.31
C ALA A 92 8.61 34.27 -14.68
N THR A 93 9.90 34.22 -14.94
CA THR A 93 10.82 33.26 -14.35
C THR A 93 11.37 33.81 -13.04
N LEU A 94 11.34 32.97 -11.99
CA LEU A 94 11.88 33.29 -10.67
C LEU A 94 13.41 33.15 -10.69
N GLU A 95 14.14 34.28 -10.58
CA GLU A 95 15.59 34.28 -10.54
C GLU A 95 16.11 34.16 -9.11
N THR A 96 15.71 35.07 -8.25
CA THR A 96 16.13 35.10 -6.83
C THR A 96 14.92 35.24 -5.92
N LEU A 97 14.96 34.55 -4.79
CA LEU A 97 14.00 34.69 -3.71
C LEU A 97 14.74 35.17 -2.46
N VAL A 98 14.25 36.24 -1.84
CA VAL A 98 14.83 36.82 -0.64
C VAL A 98 13.72 37.04 0.38
N GLU A 99 14.00 36.77 1.65
CA GLU A 99 13.11 37.11 2.74
C GLU A 99 13.39 38.55 3.18
N GLU A 100 12.45 39.45 2.95
CA GLU A 100 12.58 40.88 3.26
C GLU A 100 11.58 41.26 4.37
N GLY A 101 12.05 41.27 5.61
CA GLY A 101 11.19 41.48 6.79
C GLY A 101 10.22 40.32 7.04
N ASP A 102 8.91 40.61 6.99
CA ASP A 102 7.87 39.65 7.34
C ASP A 102 7.27 38.87 6.12
N TYR A 103 7.84 39.07 4.91
CA TYR A 103 7.34 38.42 3.69
C TYR A 103 8.44 38.09 2.67
N LEU A 104 8.10 37.25 1.69
CA LEU A 104 9.01 36.84 0.62
C LEU A 104 8.96 37.84 -0.54
N THR A 105 10.12 38.19 -1.08
CA THR A 105 10.31 39.06 -2.24
C THR A 105 11.08 38.30 -3.32
N ALA A 106 10.63 38.39 -4.57
CA ALA A 106 11.28 37.74 -5.71
C ALA A 106 11.73 38.73 -6.76
N THR A 107 12.92 38.52 -7.28
CA THR A 107 13.34 39.14 -8.54
C THR A 107 12.94 38.17 -9.67
N VAL A 108 12.17 38.67 -10.60
CA VAL A 108 11.65 37.86 -11.71
C VAL A 108 12.00 38.49 -13.07
N GLU A 109 12.18 37.62 -14.06
CA GLU A 109 12.35 38.03 -15.45
C GLU A 109 11.09 37.72 -16.24
N ALA A 110 10.50 38.76 -16.90
CA ALA A 110 9.30 38.60 -17.69
C ALA A 110 9.58 37.74 -18.93
N VAL A 111 8.71 36.75 -19.18
CA VAL A 111 8.76 35.86 -20.37
C VAL A 111 7.60 36.25 -21.30
N ALA A 112 7.94 36.68 -22.51
CA ALA A 112 6.94 36.96 -23.53
C ALA A 112 6.63 35.66 -24.32
N ASP A 113 5.36 35.48 -24.67
CA ASP A 113 4.95 34.42 -25.59
C ASP A 113 5.48 34.75 -26.99
N ALA A 114 5.82 33.71 -27.77
CA ALA A 114 6.15 33.88 -29.17
C ALA A 114 4.88 34.24 -29.96
N GLU A 115 4.97 35.28 -30.78
CA GLU A 115 3.88 35.57 -31.74
C GLU A 115 3.88 34.50 -32.84
N VAL A 116 2.85 33.67 -32.87
CA VAL A 116 2.69 32.63 -33.90
C VAL A 116 1.39 32.82 -34.63
N GLU A 117 1.52 33.25 -35.87
CA GLU A 117 0.40 33.40 -36.83
C GLU A 117 0.55 32.39 -37.99
N GLY A 118 -0.56 31.87 -38.47
CA GLY A 118 -0.55 31.01 -39.66
C GLY A 118 -1.76 30.06 -39.74
N PRO A 119 -1.94 29.39 -40.85
CA PRO A 119 -3.07 28.49 -41.07
C PRO A 119 -3.05 27.29 -40.12
N GLU A 120 -1.88 26.85 -39.70
CA GLU A 120 -1.68 25.75 -38.73
C GLU A 120 -2.15 26.15 -37.33
N ALA A 121 -1.78 27.35 -36.88
CA ALA A 121 -2.24 27.91 -35.60
C ALA A 121 -3.78 28.04 -35.59
N ALA A 122 -4.38 28.58 -36.66
CA ALA A 122 -5.83 28.74 -36.77
C ALA A 122 -6.58 27.38 -36.78
N ALA A 123 -5.99 26.34 -37.38
CA ALA A 123 -6.58 24.99 -37.39
C ALA A 123 -6.52 24.34 -35.99
N LEU A 124 -5.37 24.47 -35.30
CA LEU A 124 -5.19 23.93 -33.96
C LEU A 124 -6.10 24.63 -32.94
N MET A 125 -6.19 25.96 -33.01
CA MET A 125 -7.10 26.74 -32.16
C MET A 125 -8.55 26.27 -32.28
N ARG A 126 -9.05 26.08 -33.51
CA ARG A 126 -10.40 25.54 -33.75
C ARG A 126 -10.57 24.15 -33.13
N SER A 127 -9.60 23.26 -33.32
CA SER A 127 -9.65 21.92 -32.80
C SER A 127 -9.68 21.91 -31.26
N VAL A 128 -8.92 22.81 -30.62
CA VAL A 128 -8.89 22.98 -29.17
C VAL A 128 -10.23 23.50 -28.63
N VAL A 129 -10.85 24.49 -29.34
CA VAL A 129 -12.17 25.02 -28.96
C VAL A 129 -13.24 23.94 -29.08
N ASP A 130 -13.28 23.19 -30.19
CA ASP A 130 -14.22 22.08 -30.38
C ASP A 130 -14.05 20.99 -29.30
N GLN A 131 -12.81 20.68 -28.95
CA GLN A 131 -12.50 19.71 -27.91
C GLN A 131 -12.92 20.21 -26.52
N PHE A 132 -12.70 21.49 -26.24
CA PHE A 132 -13.13 22.10 -25.00
C PHE A 132 -14.65 22.16 -24.85
N GLU A 133 -15.39 22.41 -25.93
CA GLU A 133 -16.85 22.30 -25.94
C GLU A 133 -17.34 20.91 -25.56
N ASN A 134 -16.67 19.86 -26.09
CA ASN A 134 -17.00 18.49 -25.76
C ASN A 134 -16.67 18.17 -24.27
N TYR A 135 -15.58 18.73 -23.78
CA TYR A 135 -15.18 18.63 -22.38
C TYR A 135 -16.17 19.32 -21.44
N ALA A 136 -16.58 20.56 -21.79
CA ALA A 136 -17.56 21.35 -21.00
C ALA A 136 -18.95 20.66 -20.99
N LYS A 137 -19.40 20.04 -22.09
CA LYS A 137 -20.68 19.30 -22.16
C LYS A 137 -20.70 18.10 -21.20
N LEU A 138 -19.57 17.49 -20.91
CA LEU A 138 -19.46 16.35 -20.00
C LEU A 138 -19.15 16.77 -18.56
N ASN A 139 -18.43 17.87 -18.38
CA ASN A 139 -18.06 18.41 -17.07
C ASN A 139 -19.07 19.45 -16.59
N ARG A 140 -20.02 19.04 -15.74
CA ARG A 140 -21.09 19.88 -15.20
C ARG A 140 -20.63 21.06 -14.33
N LYS A 141 -19.36 21.15 -13.98
CA LYS A 141 -18.79 22.23 -13.16
C LYS A 141 -18.42 23.46 -13.96
N LEU A 142 -18.34 23.35 -15.31
CA LEU A 142 -18.00 24.45 -16.18
C LEU A 142 -19.28 25.14 -16.70
N PRO A 143 -19.32 26.49 -16.72
CA PRO A 143 -20.41 27.23 -17.34
C PRO A 143 -20.44 27.01 -18.87
N ALA A 144 -21.63 26.79 -19.43
CA ALA A 144 -21.77 26.56 -20.86
C ALA A 144 -21.35 27.78 -21.71
N GLU A 145 -21.41 28.97 -21.12
CA GLU A 145 -21.07 30.25 -21.77
C GLU A 145 -19.55 30.39 -22.00
N LEU A 146 -18.73 29.69 -21.23
CA LEU A 146 -17.27 29.75 -21.33
C LEU A 146 -16.77 29.19 -22.65
N ALA A 147 -17.41 28.14 -23.19
CA ALA A 147 -17.04 27.55 -24.45
C ALA A 147 -17.31 28.54 -25.64
N ALA A 148 -18.37 29.33 -25.57
CA ALA A 148 -18.67 30.35 -26.57
C ALA A 148 -17.63 31.49 -26.56
N GLN A 149 -17.23 31.94 -25.35
CA GLN A 149 -16.20 32.96 -25.18
C GLN A 149 -14.82 32.56 -25.72
N LEU A 150 -14.46 31.27 -25.61
CA LEU A 150 -13.20 30.76 -26.17
C LEU A 150 -13.13 30.87 -27.68
N GLY A 151 -14.28 30.74 -28.38
CA GLY A 151 -14.36 30.88 -29.82
C GLY A 151 -14.13 32.33 -30.33
N GLU A 152 -14.21 33.33 -29.46
CA GLU A 152 -13.98 34.75 -29.77
C GLU A 152 -12.53 35.18 -29.60
N ILE A 153 -11.65 34.29 -29.03
CA ILE A 153 -10.23 34.60 -28.78
C ILE A 153 -9.43 34.33 -30.06
N GLU A 154 -8.82 35.39 -30.59
CA GLU A 154 -8.00 35.32 -31.81
C GLU A 154 -6.53 35.04 -31.52
N GLU A 155 -6.02 35.28 -30.30
CA GLU A 155 -4.63 35.10 -29.89
C GLU A 155 -4.41 33.66 -29.36
N SER A 156 -3.48 32.92 -29.99
CA SER A 156 -3.14 31.52 -29.57
C SER A 156 -2.66 31.39 -28.16
N GLY A 157 -1.84 32.36 -27.68
CA GLY A 157 -1.35 32.41 -26.31
C GLY A 157 -2.48 32.58 -25.29
N ARG A 158 -3.37 33.54 -25.50
CA ARG A 158 -4.50 33.79 -24.62
C ARG A 158 -5.53 32.64 -24.64
N LEU A 159 -5.77 32.02 -25.79
CA LEU A 159 -6.61 30.84 -25.87
C LEU A 159 -6.04 29.69 -25.06
N SER A 160 -4.74 29.38 -25.23
CA SER A 160 -4.08 28.30 -24.51
C SER A 160 -4.15 28.49 -23.01
N ASP A 161 -3.95 29.71 -22.50
CA ASP A 161 -3.98 30.04 -21.08
C ASP A 161 -5.38 29.94 -20.49
N THR A 162 -6.39 30.43 -21.26
CA THR A 162 -7.77 30.32 -20.81
C THR A 162 -8.22 28.87 -20.73
N VAL A 163 -7.83 28.03 -21.69
CA VAL A 163 -8.10 26.58 -21.67
C VAL A 163 -7.37 25.93 -20.49
N ALA A 164 -6.05 26.15 -20.33
CA ALA A 164 -5.25 25.58 -19.28
C ALA A 164 -5.77 25.92 -17.87
N GLY A 165 -6.25 27.14 -17.67
CA GLY A 165 -6.86 27.58 -16.40
C GLY A 165 -8.12 26.79 -16.05
N ASN A 166 -8.91 26.39 -17.04
CA ASN A 166 -10.23 25.79 -16.86
C ASN A 166 -10.28 24.26 -16.94
N ILE A 167 -9.24 23.59 -17.39
CA ILE A 167 -9.15 22.11 -17.35
C ILE A 167 -8.87 21.63 -15.91
N GLN A 168 -9.42 20.45 -15.55
CA GLN A 168 -9.28 19.86 -14.20
C GLN A 168 -8.21 18.76 -14.22
N VAL A 169 -6.94 19.17 -14.22
CA VAL A 169 -5.77 18.29 -14.20
C VAL A 169 -4.90 18.62 -12.98
N LYS A 170 -3.90 17.81 -12.70
CA LYS A 170 -2.99 17.98 -11.55
C LYS A 170 -2.17 19.27 -11.64
N VAL A 171 -1.76 19.82 -10.50
CA VAL A 171 -0.93 21.02 -10.42
C VAL A 171 0.34 20.90 -11.27
N ALA A 172 1.03 19.74 -11.23
CA ALA A 172 2.22 19.51 -12.04
C ALA A 172 1.96 19.58 -13.56
N GLU A 173 0.81 19.12 -14.03
CA GLU A 173 0.41 19.17 -15.44
C GLU A 173 0.04 20.60 -15.85
N LYS A 174 -0.66 21.34 -15.00
CA LYS A 174 -0.91 22.78 -15.20
C LYS A 174 0.38 23.59 -15.21
N GLN A 175 1.30 23.27 -14.32
CA GLN A 175 2.59 23.94 -14.27
C GLN A 175 3.42 23.67 -15.52
N ALA A 176 3.39 22.46 -16.06
CA ALA A 176 4.04 22.14 -17.35
C ALA A 176 3.49 22.98 -18.49
N LEU A 177 2.15 23.21 -18.52
CA LEU A 177 1.53 24.13 -19.47
C LEU A 177 1.99 25.59 -19.28
N LEU A 178 2.11 26.03 -18.03
CA LEU A 178 2.58 27.40 -17.74
C LEU A 178 4.03 27.59 -18.16
N MET A 179 4.88 26.57 -18.03
CA MET A 179 6.31 26.63 -18.36
C MET A 179 6.60 26.56 -19.87
N GLU A 180 5.65 26.09 -20.69
CA GLU A 180 5.84 26.07 -22.14
C GLU A 180 5.64 27.48 -22.73
N SER A 181 6.69 28.03 -23.33
CA SER A 181 6.70 29.36 -23.90
C SER A 181 6.13 29.45 -25.34
N ASP A 182 6.08 28.30 -26.03
CA ASP A 182 5.49 28.20 -27.37
C ASP A 182 3.97 28.00 -27.29
N PRO A 183 3.14 28.96 -27.72
CA PRO A 183 1.69 28.85 -27.64
C PRO A 183 1.09 27.66 -28.40
N LEU A 184 1.72 27.23 -29.51
CA LEU A 184 1.19 26.08 -30.28
C LEU A 184 1.43 24.78 -29.51
N LYS A 185 2.64 24.56 -28.99
CA LYS A 185 2.92 23.38 -28.17
C LYS A 185 2.05 23.36 -26.93
N ARG A 186 1.79 24.50 -26.34
CA ARG A 186 0.91 24.61 -25.17
C ARG A 186 -0.53 24.26 -25.52
N LEU A 187 -1.04 24.64 -26.72
CA LEU A 187 -2.34 24.23 -27.22
C LEU A 187 -2.38 22.71 -27.48
N GLU A 188 -1.32 22.12 -28.08
CA GLU A 188 -1.22 20.67 -28.25
C GLU A 188 -1.24 19.90 -26.95
N MET A 189 -0.47 20.36 -25.97
CA MET A 189 -0.45 19.78 -24.62
C MET A 189 -1.83 19.89 -23.94
N ALA A 190 -2.48 21.04 -24.03
CA ALA A 190 -3.83 21.25 -23.48
C ALA A 190 -4.86 20.34 -24.18
N TYR A 191 -4.76 20.16 -25.50
CA TYR A 191 -5.58 19.24 -26.27
C TYR A 191 -5.41 17.79 -25.79
N ALA A 192 -4.18 17.32 -25.65
CA ALA A 192 -3.87 15.97 -25.19
C ALA A 192 -4.39 15.71 -23.75
N LEU A 193 -4.24 16.67 -22.86
CA LEU A 193 -4.76 16.58 -21.49
C LEU A 193 -6.30 16.52 -21.48
N MET A 194 -6.97 17.34 -22.30
CA MET A 194 -8.43 17.27 -22.42
C MET A 194 -8.91 15.95 -23.01
N GLU A 195 -8.20 15.36 -23.97
CA GLU A 195 -8.54 14.04 -24.51
C GLU A 195 -8.48 12.95 -23.44
N GLY A 196 -7.43 12.97 -22.60
CA GLY A 196 -7.30 12.07 -21.45
C GLY A 196 -8.48 12.20 -20.47
N GLU A 197 -8.81 13.43 -20.07
CA GLU A 197 -9.91 13.71 -19.16
C GLU A 197 -11.28 13.36 -19.74
N LEU A 198 -11.51 13.60 -21.04
CA LEU A 198 -12.72 13.17 -21.73
C LEU A 198 -12.91 11.66 -21.67
N GLY A 199 -11.84 10.89 -21.83
CA GLY A 199 -11.86 9.44 -21.67
C GLY A 199 -12.35 9.03 -20.28
N VAL A 200 -11.83 9.65 -19.22
CA VAL A 200 -12.22 9.41 -17.83
C VAL A 200 -13.69 9.77 -17.61
N LEU A 201 -14.12 10.97 -18.01
CA LEU A 201 -15.50 11.44 -17.85
C LEU A 201 -16.52 10.56 -18.60
N GLN A 202 -16.17 10.04 -19.78
CA GLN A 202 -17.00 9.10 -20.53
C GLN A 202 -17.16 7.76 -19.80
N VAL A 203 -16.10 7.25 -19.20
CA VAL A 203 -16.13 6.03 -18.39
C VAL A 203 -16.98 6.25 -17.14
N GLU A 204 -16.80 7.36 -16.43
CA GLU A 204 -17.66 7.73 -15.30
C GLU A 204 -19.15 7.80 -15.69
N LYS A 205 -19.46 8.44 -16.81
CA LYS A 205 -20.84 8.53 -17.32
C LYS A 205 -21.41 7.15 -17.63
N LYS A 206 -20.63 6.25 -18.25
CA LYS A 206 -21.01 4.85 -18.49
C LYS A 206 -21.27 4.10 -17.17
N ILE A 207 -20.41 4.27 -16.18
CA ILE A 207 -20.58 3.64 -14.86
C ILE A 207 -21.86 4.17 -14.19
N LYS A 208 -22.03 5.50 -14.13
CA LYS A 208 -23.23 6.12 -13.54
C LYS A 208 -24.51 5.68 -14.27
N SER A 209 -24.49 5.57 -15.62
CA SER A 209 -25.64 5.09 -16.39
C SER A 209 -25.93 3.60 -16.14
N ARG A 210 -24.89 2.77 -15.96
CA ARG A 210 -25.01 1.35 -15.64
C ARG A 210 -25.62 1.14 -14.25
N VAL A 211 -25.12 1.89 -13.26
CA VAL A 211 -25.65 1.89 -11.89
C VAL A 211 -27.12 2.35 -11.90
N LYS A 212 -27.44 3.43 -12.62
CA LYS A 212 -28.81 3.93 -12.75
C LYS A 212 -29.74 2.90 -13.40
N ARG A 213 -29.32 2.26 -14.51
CA ARG A 213 -30.10 1.16 -15.12
C ARG A 213 -30.29 -0.03 -14.19
N GLN A 214 -29.29 -0.36 -13.40
CA GLN A 214 -29.39 -1.45 -12.42
C GLN A 214 -30.41 -1.08 -11.33
N MET A 215 -30.38 0.15 -10.85
CA MET A 215 -31.39 0.65 -9.88
C MET A 215 -32.80 0.69 -10.50
N GLU A 216 -32.94 1.20 -11.74
CA GLU A 216 -34.22 1.25 -12.44
C GLU A 216 -34.77 -0.15 -12.73
N LYS A 217 -33.88 -1.13 -13.05
CA LYS A 217 -34.26 -2.54 -13.22
C LYS A 217 -34.76 -3.12 -11.90
N THR A 218 -34.05 -2.89 -10.82
CA THR A 218 -34.45 -3.36 -9.48
C THR A 218 -35.76 -2.72 -9.02
N GLN A 219 -35.94 -1.40 -9.27
CA GLN A 219 -37.20 -0.72 -8.99
C GLN A 219 -38.36 -1.24 -9.86
N ARG A 220 -38.08 -1.54 -11.14
CA ARG A 220 -39.09 -2.09 -12.04
C ARG A 220 -39.46 -3.54 -11.71
N GLU A 221 -38.51 -4.35 -11.31
CA GLU A 221 -38.76 -5.70 -10.78
C GLU A 221 -39.58 -5.65 -9.48
N TYR A 222 -39.27 -4.70 -8.60
CA TYR A 222 -40.06 -4.44 -7.39
C TYR A 222 -41.47 -3.99 -7.73
N TYR A 223 -41.63 -3.02 -8.67
CA TYR A 223 -42.94 -2.52 -9.09
C TYR A 223 -43.77 -3.58 -9.82
N LEU A 224 -43.18 -4.43 -10.63
CA LEU A 224 -43.82 -5.57 -11.27
C LEU A 224 -44.24 -6.63 -10.26
N ASN A 225 -43.44 -6.90 -9.25
CA ASN A 225 -43.79 -7.80 -8.16
C ASN A 225 -44.97 -7.25 -7.31
N GLU A 226 -45.01 -5.93 -7.08
CA GLU A 226 -46.14 -5.29 -6.41
C GLU A 226 -47.42 -5.28 -7.29
N GLN A 227 -47.29 -5.05 -8.60
CA GLN A 227 -48.39 -5.20 -9.53
C GLN A 227 -48.89 -6.65 -9.59
N LEU A 228 -48.00 -7.64 -9.59
CA LEU A 228 -48.35 -9.07 -9.53
C LEU A 228 -49.12 -9.38 -8.25
N LYS A 229 -48.69 -8.87 -7.10
CA LYS A 229 -49.40 -8.97 -5.84
C LYS A 229 -50.76 -8.27 -5.88
N ALA A 230 -50.85 -7.08 -6.48
CA ALA A 230 -52.12 -6.34 -6.62
C ALA A 230 -53.09 -7.08 -7.55
N ILE A 231 -52.64 -7.59 -8.69
CA ILE A 231 -53.42 -8.39 -9.63
C ILE A 231 -53.83 -9.73 -9.02
N GLN A 232 -53.01 -10.39 -8.21
CA GLN A 232 -53.37 -11.56 -7.45
C GLN A 232 -54.47 -11.26 -6.40
N ARG A 233 -54.48 -10.09 -5.81
CA ARG A 233 -55.55 -9.58 -4.92
C ARG A 233 -56.86 -9.33 -5.68
N GLU A 234 -56.79 -8.77 -6.90
CA GLU A 234 -57.99 -8.53 -7.75
C GLU A 234 -58.58 -9.79 -8.39
N LEU A 235 -57.76 -10.82 -8.59
CA LEU A 235 -58.21 -12.10 -9.17
C LEU A 235 -58.89 -13.07 -8.17
N GLY A 236 -59.18 -12.59 -6.97
CA GLY A 236 -60.14 -13.30 -6.05
C GLY A 236 -59.58 -14.59 -5.46
N ASN A 237 -58.29 -14.71 -5.28
CA ASN A 237 -57.73 -15.70 -4.37
C ASN A 237 -57.78 -15.10 -2.95
N GLU A 238 -58.73 -15.52 -2.22
CA GLU A 238 -59.04 -15.14 -0.82
C GLU A 238 -57.78 -15.20 0.03
N GLY A 239 -57.50 -14.06 0.68
CA GLY A 239 -56.45 -13.89 1.67
C GLY A 239 -56.33 -12.42 2.05
N GLU A 240 -57.20 -11.91 2.88
CA GLU A 240 -56.96 -10.70 3.70
C GLU A 240 -55.77 -10.89 4.66
N GLU A 241 -54.75 -11.62 4.24
CA GLU A 241 -53.64 -12.07 5.09
C GLU A 241 -52.30 -11.33 4.87
N GLY A 242 -52.22 -10.27 4.04
CA GLY A 242 -50.92 -9.68 3.69
C GLY A 242 -50.35 -8.67 4.68
N GLU A 243 -51.13 -7.77 5.25
CA GLU A 243 -50.63 -6.71 6.15
C GLU A 243 -50.99 -6.93 7.63
N GLY A 244 -52.19 -7.50 7.90
CA GLY A 244 -52.53 -7.98 9.24
C GLY A 244 -51.61 -9.09 9.72
N ASP A 245 -51.16 -9.93 8.78
CA ASP A 245 -50.24 -11.05 9.05
C ASP A 245 -48.82 -10.59 9.32
N GLU A 246 -48.27 -9.62 8.55
CA GLU A 246 -46.91 -9.06 8.79
C GLU A 246 -46.81 -8.40 10.18
N LEU A 247 -47.80 -7.60 10.57
CA LEU A 247 -47.83 -6.94 11.89
C LEU A 247 -48.07 -7.96 13.01
N ALA A 248 -48.85 -9.02 12.75
CA ALA A 248 -49.04 -10.13 13.65
C ALA A 248 -47.73 -10.95 13.78
N GLU A 249 -47.05 -11.24 12.68
CA GLU A 249 -45.76 -11.92 12.66
C GLU A 249 -44.69 -11.14 13.43
N LEU A 250 -44.54 -9.83 13.19
CA LEU A 250 -43.63 -8.97 13.94
C LEU A 250 -43.97 -8.95 15.43
N THR A 251 -45.24 -8.89 15.79
CA THR A 251 -45.72 -8.94 17.18
C THR A 251 -45.35 -10.27 17.82
N GLN A 252 -45.54 -11.39 17.12
CA GLN A 252 -45.20 -12.73 17.58
C GLN A 252 -43.68 -12.89 17.72
N LYS A 253 -42.86 -12.40 16.75
CA LYS A 253 -41.41 -12.42 16.83
C LYS A 253 -40.89 -11.64 18.06
N ILE A 254 -41.45 -10.46 18.36
CA ILE A 254 -41.10 -9.68 19.55
C ILE A 254 -41.42 -10.42 20.84
N ALA A 255 -42.54 -11.18 20.86
CA ALA A 255 -42.93 -11.98 22.01
C ALA A 255 -42.08 -13.21 22.25
N THR A 256 -41.70 -13.92 21.16
CA THR A 256 -41.00 -15.22 21.19
C THR A 256 -39.47 -15.10 21.29
N LEU A 257 -38.87 -14.07 20.69
CA LEU A 257 -37.40 -13.87 20.71
C LEU A 257 -36.93 -13.48 22.12
N LYS A 258 -35.75 -13.96 22.49
CA LYS A 258 -35.06 -13.63 23.75
C LYS A 258 -34.35 -12.26 23.68
N LEU A 259 -35.11 -11.21 23.34
CA LEU A 259 -34.59 -9.84 23.22
C LEU A 259 -34.12 -9.32 24.59
N SER A 260 -33.05 -8.46 24.57
CA SER A 260 -32.69 -7.67 25.75
C SER A 260 -33.86 -6.75 26.15
N LYS A 261 -33.86 -6.24 27.40
CA LYS A 261 -34.90 -5.32 27.86
C LYS A 261 -34.98 -4.09 26.95
N GLU A 262 -33.84 -3.52 26.61
CA GLU A 262 -33.73 -2.34 25.77
C GLU A 262 -34.23 -2.62 24.35
N ALA A 263 -33.78 -3.70 23.71
CA ALA A 263 -34.21 -4.13 22.39
C ALA A 263 -35.70 -4.38 22.32
N ARG A 264 -36.29 -5.04 23.36
CA ARG A 264 -37.73 -5.29 23.45
C ARG A 264 -38.51 -3.97 23.59
N THR A 265 -38.07 -3.06 24.45
CA THR A 265 -38.73 -1.75 24.63
C THR A 265 -38.73 -0.98 23.33
N LYS A 266 -37.57 -0.91 22.65
CA LYS A 266 -37.44 -0.19 21.41
C LYS A 266 -38.22 -0.83 20.27
N ALA A 267 -38.18 -2.18 20.13
CA ALA A 267 -38.97 -2.92 19.13
C ALA A 267 -40.47 -2.70 19.32
N THR A 268 -40.93 -2.72 20.56
CA THR A 268 -42.37 -2.51 20.86
C THR A 268 -42.78 -1.07 20.54
N ALA A 269 -41.93 -0.09 20.84
CA ALA A 269 -42.20 1.34 20.54
C ALA A 269 -42.26 1.57 19.02
N GLU A 270 -41.31 1.01 18.27
CA GLU A 270 -41.26 1.14 16.80
C GLU A 270 -42.41 0.37 16.13
N LEU A 271 -42.78 -0.80 16.63
CA LEU A 271 -43.97 -1.52 16.17
C LEU A 271 -45.25 -0.71 16.41
N LYS A 272 -45.40 -0.04 17.57
CA LYS A 272 -46.55 0.84 17.86
C LYS A 272 -46.61 2.01 16.88
N LYS A 273 -45.45 2.61 16.54
CA LYS A 273 -45.38 3.66 15.50
C LYS A 273 -45.80 3.10 14.14
N LEU A 274 -45.30 1.95 13.75
CA LEU A 274 -45.58 1.31 12.46
C LEU A 274 -47.09 1.06 12.30
N LYS A 275 -47.80 0.65 13.37
CA LYS A 275 -49.25 0.45 13.39
C LYS A 275 -50.09 1.71 13.14
N THR A 276 -49.53 2.89 13.41
CA THR A 276 -50.17 4.19 13.23
C THR A 276 -49.75 4.93 11.95
N MET A 277 -48.76 4.43 11.25
CA MET A 277 -48.23 5.03 10.01
C MET A 277 -49.02 4.54 8.79
N ALA A 278 -49.05 5.37 7.73
CA ALA A 278 -49.60 4.93 6.46
C ALA A 278 -48.66 3.85 5.86
N PRO A 279 -49.16 2.68 5.47
CA PRO A 279 -48.38 1.52 5.06
C PRO A 279 -47.35 1.77 3.95
N MET A 280 -47.67 2.67 3.04
CA MET A 280 -46.84 3.04 1.86
C MET A 280 -45.94 4.24 2.10
N SER A 281 -45.82 4.75 3.30
CA SER A 281 -44.96 5.89 3.61
C SER A 281 -43.49 5.50 3.64
N ALA A 282 -42.62 6.41 3.23
CA ALA A 282 -41.17 6.23 3.33
C ALA A 282 -40.71 5.97 4.78
N GLU A 283 -41.36 6.59 5.74
CA GLU A 283 -41.12 6.41 7.17
C GLU A 283 -41.46 4.98 7.62
N ALA A 284 -42.63 4.43 7.19
CA ALA A 284 -43.00 3.05 7.49
C ALA A 284 -41.96 2.04 6.96
N THR A 285 -41.42 2.28 5.76
CA THR A 285 -40.35 1.46 5.18
C THR A 285 -39.08 1.51 6.03
N VAL A 286 -38.66 2.67 6.52
CA VAL A 286 -37.51 2.83 7.42
C VAL A 286 -37.72 2.05 8.72
N VAL A 287 -38.93 2.13 9.32
CA VAL A 287 -39.28 1.43 10.56
C VAL A 287 -39.32 -0.09 10.34
N ARG A 288 -39.87 -0.55 9.21
CA ARG A 288 -39.86 -1.99 8.84
C ARG A 288 -38.44 -2.51 8.72
N ASN A 289 -37.58 -1.81 7.94
CA ASN A 289 -36.17 -2.20 7.79
C ASN A 289 -35.44 -2.25 9.13
N TYR A 290 -35.70 -1.30 10.02
CA TYR A 290 -35.15 -1.30 11.36
C TYR A 290 -35.59 -2.53 12.17
N LEU A 291 -36.91 -2.85 12.20
CA LEU A 291 -37.43 -4.02 12.89
C LEU A 291 -36.90 -5.31 12.29
N ASP A 292 -36.76 -5.38 10.98
CA ASP A 292 -36.18 -6.52 10.26
C ASP A 292 -34.71 -6.77 10.63
N VAL A 293 -33.92 -5.73 10.80
CA VAL A 293 -32.53 -5.85 11.27
C VAL A 293 -32.50 -6.26 12.73
N LEU A 294 -33.25 -5.59 13.58
CA LEU A 294 -33.30 -5.83 15.02
C LEU A 294 -33.78 -7.25 15.36
N LEU A 295 -34.91 -7.68 14.78
CA LEU A 295 -35.50 -9.00 15.03
C LEU A 295 -34.78 -10.11 14.29
N GLY A 296 -34.06 -9.79 13.22
CA GLY A 296 -33.22 -10.74 12.46
C GLY A 296 -31.91 -11.09 13.14
N LEU A 297 -31.50 -10.38 14.18
CA LEU A 297 -30.33 -10.76 14.98
C LEU A 297 -30.58 -12.09 15.72
N PRO A 298 -29.54 -12.90 15.93
CA PRO A 298 -29.66 -14.21 16.56
C PRO A 298 -29.76 -14.14 18.09
N TRP A 299 -30.80 -13.48 18.59
CA TRP A 299 -31.05 -13.33 20.02
C TRP A 299 -31.13 -14.67 20.76
N GLY A 300 -30.11 -14.94 21.60
CA GLY A 300 -30.07 -16.16 22.40
C GLY A 300 -29.89 -17.47 21.64
N LYS A 301 -29.65 -17.41 20.32
CA LYS A 301 -29.32 -18.59 19.50
C LYS A 301 -27.83 -18.81 19.49
N LYS A 302 -27.36 -19.92 20.09
CA LYS A 302 -25.94 -20.28 20.12
C LYS A 302 -25.70 -21.59 19.39
N SER A 303 -24.62 -21.65 18.60
CA SER A 303 -24.07 -22.88 18.04
C SER A 303 -23.52 -23.75 19.19
N LYS A 304 -23.63 -25.07 19.05
CA LYS A 304 -23.11 -26.02 20.06
C LYS A 304 -21.58 -26.05 19.99
N ILE A 305 -20.92 -25.53 20.99
CA ILE A 305 -19.46 -25.47 21.06
C ILE A 305 -18.90 -26.86 21.34
N LYS A 306 -17.96 -27.30 20.51
CA LYS A 306 -17.12 -28.49 20.74
C LYS A 306 -15.94 -28.09 21.61
N LYS A 307 -15.60 -28.89 22.62
CA LYS A 307 -14.53 -28.64 23.58
C LYS A 307 -13.45 -29.71 23.58
N ASP A 308 -13.53 -30.63 22.64
CA ASP A 308 -12.58 -31.73 22.49
C ASP A 308 -11.30 -31.20 21.84
N ILE A 309 -10.24 -31.10 22.60
CA ILE A 309 -8.96 -30.56 22.18
C ILE A 309 -8.26 -31.51 21.20
N ALA A 310 -8.33 -32.83 21.43
CA ALA A 310 -7.76 -33.82 20.53
C ALA A 310 -8.43 -33.81 19.16
N ALA A 311 -9.78 -33.66 19.12
CA ALA A 311 -10.51 -33.50 17.88
C ALA A 311 -10.19 -32.18 17.18
N ALA A 312 -9.93 -31.09 17.93
CA ALA A 312 -9.53 -29.81 17.37
C ALA A 312 -8.15 -29.88 16.71
N GLU A 313 -7.19 -30.52 17.38
CA GLU A 313 -5.85 -30.76 16.87
C GLU A 313 -5.89 -31.65 15.61
N ALA A 314 -6.67 -32.70 15.59
CA ALA A 314 -6.85 -33.56 14.42
C ALA A 314 -7.38 -32.77 13.21
N ILE A 315 -8.36 -31.89 13.40
CA ILE A 315 -8.92 -31.05 12.34
C ILE A 315 -7.86 -30.08 11.79
N LEU A 316 -7.07 -29.44 12.67
CA LEU A 316 -6.00 -28.55 12.27
C LEU A 316 -4.91 -29.27 11.48
N ASN A 317 -4.57 -30.51 11.87
CA ASN A 317 -3.58 -31.33 11.19
C ASN A 317 -4.11 -31.88 9.84
N GLU A 318 -5.40 -32.18 9.73
CA GLU A 318 -6.04 -32.59 8.47
C GLU A 318 -6.10 -31.42 7.47
N ASP A 319 -6.51 -30.24 7.92
CA ASP A 319 -6.74 -29.07 7.06
C ASP A 319 -5.45 -28.33 6.70
N HIS A 320 -4.35 -28.47 7.51
CA HIS A 320 -3.11 -27.73 7.35
C HIS A 320 -1.87 -28.62 7.52
N TYR A 321 -1.06 -28.68 6.48
CA TYR A 321 0.27 -29.28 6.54
C TYR A 321 1.30 -28.29 7.11
N ALA A 322 2.30 -28.77 7.83
CA ALA A 322 3.27 -27.96 8.56
C ALA A 322 2.63 -27.02 9.60
N LEU A 323 3.27 -25.91 9.95
CA LEU A 323 2.81 -24.91 10.93
C LEU A 323 2.61 -25.46 12.34
N GLU A 324 3.44 -26.43 12.78
CA GLU A 324 3.29 -27.12 14.07
C GLU A 324 3.19 -26.13 15.24
N LYS A 325 4.14 -25.19 15.36
CA LYS A 325 4.13 -24.17 16.43
C LYS A 325 2.85 -23.32 16.42
N VAL A 326 2.33 -22.99 15.22
CA VAL A 326 1.10 -22.20 15.07
C VAL A 326 -0.10 -23.01 15.54
N LYS A 327 -0.17 -24.29 15.15
CA LYS A 327 -1.22 -25.22 15.58
C LYS A 327 -1.19 -25.41 17.09
N ASP A 328 -0.02 -25.66 17.66
CA ASP A 328 0.16 -25.81 19.11
C ASP A 328 -0.36 -24.58 19.87
N ARG A 329 0.02 -23.37 19.44
CA ARG A 329 -0.46 -22.13 20.07
C ARG A 329 -1.98 -21.96 19.97
N ILE A 330 -2.56 -22.34 18.81
CA ILE A 330 -4.02 -22.32 18.64
C ILE A 330 -4.68 -23.35 19.59
N VAL A 331 -4.12 -24.54 19.69
CA VAL A 331 -4.63 -25.61 20.57
C VAL A 331 -4.52 -25.20 22.05
N GLU A 332 -3.41 -24.62 22.47
CA GLU A 332 -3.22 -24.04 23.82
C GLU A 332 -4.32 -23.00 24.12
N TYR A 333 -4.54 -22.07 23.19
CA TYR A 333 -5.57 -21.04 23.33
C TYR A 333 -6.98 -21.66 23.48
N LEU A 334 -7.31 -22.65 22.64
CA LEU A 334 -8.58 -23.37 22.70
C LEU A 334 -8.72 -24.17 24.02
N ALA A 335 -7.65 -24.73 24.54
CA ALA A 335 -7.63 -25.44 25.82
C ALA A 335 -8.00 -24.52 27.00
N VAL A 336 -7.43 -23.30 27.02
CA VAL A 336 -7.77 -22.27 28.01
C VAL A 336 -9.26 -21.92 27.93
N GLN A 337 -9.77 -21.68 26.71
CA GLN A 337 -11.19 -21.38 26.51
C GLN A 337 -12.11 -22.52 26.94
N ALA A 338 -11.77 -23.77 26.62
CA ALA A 338 -12.55 -24.95 26.98
C ALA A 338 -12.65 -25.09 28.52
N ARG A 339 -11.60 -24.75 29.25
CA ARG A 339 -11.50 -24.82 30.73
C ARG A 339 -12.26 -23.70 31.42
N THR A 340 -12.07 -22.47 30.95
CA THR A 340 -12.63 -21.27 31.61
C THR A 340 -14.08 -20.99 31.26
N ASN A 341 -14.59 -21.54 30.16
CA ASN A 341 -15.91 -21.24 29.56
C ASN A 341 -16.16 -19.75 29.30
N LYS A 342 -15.12 -18.93 29.18
CA LYS A 342 -15.17 -17.49 28.94
C LYS A 342 -14.17 -17.11 27.86
N LEU A 343 -14.60 -16.23 26.94
CA LEU A 343 -13.74 -15.63 25.93
C LEU A 343 -12.99 -14.38 26.46
N LYS A 344 -12.45 -14.46 27.67
CA LYS A 344 -11.75 -13.34 28.34
C LYS A 344 -10.22 -13.42 28.17
N GLY A 345 -9.75 -13.88 27.03
CA GLY A 345 -8.32 -13.91 26.70
C GLY A 345 -7.97 -12.85 25.65
N PRO A 346 -6.67 -12.67 25.37
CA PRO A 346 -6.23 -11.87 24.25
C PRO A 346 -6.79 -12.43 22.94
N ILE A 347 -6.94 -11.58 21.92
CA ILE A 347 -7.50 -11.97 20.64
C ILE A 347 -6.40 -12.57 19.78
N LEU A 348 -6.65 -13.73 19.19
CA LEU A 348 -5.70 -14.35 18.28
C LEU A 348 -5.50 -13.46 17.03
N CYS A 349 -4.26 -13.06 16.78
CA CYS A 349 -3.86 -12.34 15.59
C CYS A 349 -2.83 -13.15 14.79
N LEU A 350 -3.25 -13.63 13.62
CA LEU A 350 -2.41 -14.41 12.71
C LEU A 350 -1.66 -13.45 11.79
N VAL A 351 -0.36 -13.31 11.99
CA VAL A 351 0.49 -12.36 11.24
C VAL A 351 1.47 -13.11 10.36
N GLY A 352 1.56 -12.73 9.09
CA GLY A 352 2.53 -13.34 8.18
C GLY A 352 2.27 -12.99 6.72
N PRO A 353 3.12 -13.44 5.80
CA PRO A 353 3.03 -13.11 4.39
C PRO A 353 1.74 -13.60 3.74
N PRO A 354 1.36 -13.05 2.58
CA PRO A 354 0.17 -13.49 1.87
C PRO A 354 0.30 -14.94 1.40
N GLY A 355 -0.80 -15.70 1.50
CA GLY A 355 -0.87 -17.07 0.99
C GLY A 355 -0.34 -18.16 1.93
N VAL A 356 -0.01 -17.85 3.19
CA VAL A 356 0.42 -18.86 4.19
C VAL A 356 -0.74 -19.50 4.95
N GLY A 357 -1.99 -19.27 4.55
CA GLY A 357 -3.13 -19.97 5.14
C GLY A 357 -3.84 -19.28 6.30
N LYS A 358 -3.58 -17.98 6.60
CA LYS A 358 -4.22 -17.24 7.70
C LYS A 358 -5.74 -17.37 7.73
N THR A 359 -6.40 -17.11 6.60
CA THR A 359 -7.86 -17.17 6.49
C THR A 359 -8.39 -18.60 6.58
N SER A 360 -7.66 -19.59 6.06
CA SER A 360 -8.04 -21.01 6.17
C SER A 360 -7.89 -21.53 7.60
N LEU A 361 -6.86 -21.11 8.33
CA LEU A 361 -6.72 -21.41 9.77
C LEU A 361 -7.93 -20.91 10.56
N GLY A 362 -8.40 -19.69 10.28
CA GLY A 362 -9.63 -19.17 10.91
C GLY A 362 -10.86 -20.06 10.64
N LYS A 363 -10.99 -20.59 9.43
CA LYS A 363 -12.06 -21.55 9.10
C LYS A 363 -11.92 -22.87 9.87
N SER A 364 -10.70 -23.39 9.97
CA SER A 364 -10.42 -24.63 10.67
C SER A 364 -10.65 -24.50 12.17
N ILE A 365 -10.32 -23.34 12.76
CA ILE A 365 -10.67 -23.03 14.16
C ILE A 365 -12.19 -23.01 14.36
N ALA A 366 -12.95 -22.44 13.43
CA ALA A 366 -14.41 -22.44 13.50
C ALA A 366 -14.98 -23.87 13.41
N LYS A 367 -14.48 -24.69 12.47
CA LYS A 367 -14.81 -26.12 12.30
C LYS A 367 -14.50 -26.92 13.57
N ALA A 368 -13.32 -26.70 14.15
CA ALA A 368 -12.85 -27.36 15.35
C ALA A 368 -13.71 -27.03 16.59
N THR A 369 -14.11 -25.77 16.73
CA THR A 369 -14.94 -25.30 17.84
C THR A 369 -16.44 -25.47 17.62
N GLY A 370 -16.87 -25.83 16.40
CA GLY A 370 -18.30 -25.95 16.05
C GLY A 370 -19.01 -24.60 15.99
N ARG A 371 -18.28 -23.52 15.73
CA ARG A 371 -18.83 -22.17 15.58
C ARG A 371 -19.13 -21.87 14.12
N GLU A 372 -20.16 -21.08 13.86
CA GLU A 372 -20.40 -20.52 12.53
C GLU A 372 -19.25 -19.58 12.15
N PHE A 373 -18.78 -19.65 10.91
CA PHE A 373 -17.66 -18.87 10.42
C PHE A 373 -18.13 -17.63 9.67
N ILE A 374 -17.64 -16.47 10.08
CA ILE A 374 -17.86 -15.20 9.38
C ILE A 374 -16.51 -14.58 9.06
N ARG A 375 -16.41 -13.98 7.88
CA ARG A 375 -15.24 -13.20 7.48
C ARG A 375 -15.65 -11.78 7.12
N GLN A 376 -14.94 -10.81 7.66
CA GLN A 376 -15.01 -9.40 7.27
C GLN A 376 -13.62 -8.92 6.90
N SER A 377 -13.43 -8.45 5.65
CA SER A 377 -12.21 -7.75 5.28
C SER A 377 -12.28 -6.31 5.79
N LEU A 378 -11.20 -5.87 6.43
CA LEU A 378 -11.00 -4.50 6.91
C LEU A 378 -10.10 -3.70 5.97
N GLY A 379 -9.51 -4.34 4.95
CA GLY A 379 -8.69 -3.68 3.96
C GLY A 379 -9.47 -2.62 3.18
N GLY A 380 -9.02 -1.36 3.31
CA GLY A 380 -9.66 -0.20 2.66
C GLY A 380 -10.80 0.44 3.42
N VAL A 381 -11.14 -0.05 4.61
CA VAL A 381 -12.10 0.60 5.52
C VAL A 381 -11.46 1.88 6.08
N ARG A 382 -12.14 3.00 5.91
CA ARG A 382 -11.69 4.33 6.36
C ARG A 382 -12.71 5.04 7.24
N ASP A 383 -13.98 4.65 7.15
CA ASP A 383 -15.11 5.26 7.86
C ASP A 383 -15.51 4.36 9.05
N GLU A 384 -15.55 4.92 10.24
CA GLU A 384 -16.05 4.27 11.46
C GLU A 384 -17.48 3.73 11.28
N ALA A 385 -18.28 4.41 10.47
CA ALA A 385 -19.66 4.01 10.19
C ALA A 385 -19.78 2.64 9.48
N GLU A 386 -18.72 2.17 8.81
CA GLU A 386 -18.71 0.80 8.28
C GLU A 386 -18.74 -0.26 9.40
N ILE A 387 -18.20 0.06 10.57
CA ILE A 387 -18.14 -0.84 11.74
C ILE A 387 -19.40 -0.66 12.60
N ARG A 388 -19.71 0.59 12.96
CA ARG A 388 -20.78 0.97 13.89
C ARG A 388 -22.12 1.33 13.24
N GLY A 389 -22.19 1.42 11.91
CA GLY A 389 -23.39 1.84 11.20
C GLY A 389 -23.60 3.35 11.17
N HIS A 390 -24.51 3.79 10.33
CA HIS A 390 -24.94 5.19 10.23
C HIS A 390 -26.15 5.47 11.10
N ARG A 391 -26.24 6.68 11.64
CA ARG A 391 -27.44 7.11 12.38
C ARG A 391 -28.69 7.02 11.50
N ARG A 392 -29.78 6.45 12.01
CA ARG A 392 -31.03 6.16 11.30
C ARG A 392 -31.73 7.38 10.72
N THR A 393 -31.38 8.59 11.14
CA THR A 393 -31.98 9.84 10.69
C THR A 393 -31.74 10.15 9.20
N TYR A 394 -30.79 9.48 8.57
CA TYR A 394 -30.46 9.69 7.17
C TYR A 394 -31.12 8.63 6.28
N ILE A 395 -31.74 9.07 5.17
CA ILE A 395 -32.33 8.17 4.18
C ILE A 395 -31.19 7.34 3.56
N GLY A 396 -31.34 6.00 3.58
CA GLY A 396 -30.31 5.08 3.10
C GLY A 396 -29.29 4.65 4.16
N SER A 397 -29.51 5.01 5.43
CA SER A 397 -28.70 4.52 6.55
C SER A 397 -28.73 2.99 6.63
N LEU A 398 -27.58 2.41 6.95
CA LEU A 398 -27.38 0.97 7.07
C LEU A 398 -26.74 0.65 8.43
N PRO A 399 -27.06 -0.53 9.01
CA PRO A 399 -26.35 -1.02 10.18
C PRO A 399 -24.88 -1.30 9.87
N GLY A 400 -24.06 -1.30 10.89
CA GLY A 400 -22.64 -1.64 10.79
C GLY A 400 -22.44 -3.07 10.27
N LYS A 401 -21.26 -3.30 9.69
CA LYS A 401 -20.89 -4.62 9.16
C LYS A 401 -20.85 -5.70 10.26
N VAL A 402 -20.56 -5.33 11.51
CA VAL A 402 -20.58 -6.26 12.65
C VAL A 402 -22.00 -6.82 12.83
N VAL A 403 -23.00 -5.96 12.92
CA VAL A 403 -24.41 -6.32 13.06
C VAL A 403 -24.92 -7.11 11.86
N THR A 404 -24.62 -6.63 10.66
CA THR A 404 -25.02 -7.28 9.42
C THR A 404 -24.48 -8.72 9.32
N ASN A 405 -23.23 -8.92 9.71
CA ASN A 405 -22.59 -10.21 9.68
C ASN A 405 -23.10 -11.14 10.79
N LEU A 406 -23.39 -10.63 11.97
CA LEU A 406 -24.09 -11.42 13.02
C LEU A 406 -25.46 -11.92 12.56
N LYS A 407 -26.22 -11.07 11.88
CA LYS A 407 -27.51 -11.47 11.28
C LYS A 407 -27.31 -12.63 10.28
N LYS A 408 -26.26 -12.55 9.42
CA LYS A 408 -25.94 -13.61 8.46
C LYS A 408 -25.51 -14.93 9.12
N ALA A 409 -24.79 -14.86 10.25
CA ALA A 409 -24.37 -16.05 10.99
C ALA A 409 -25.53 -16.87 11.54
N GLY A 410 -26.63 -16.23 11.88
CA GLY A 410 -27.76 -16.87 12.55
C GLY A 410 -27.48 -17.44 13.94
N ALA A 411 -26.27 -17.21 14.47
CA ALA A 411 -25.82 -17.59 15.81
C ALA A 411 -25.15 -16.41 16.51
N SER A 412 -25.34 -16.26 17.83
CA SER A 412 -24.76 -15.18 18.62
C SER A 412 -23.31 -15.42 19.07
N ASN A 413 -22.78 -16.62 18.80
CA ASN A 413 -21.44 -17.05 19.18
C ASN A 413 -20.59 -17.53 18.01
N PRO A 414 -20.60 -16.84 16.83
CA PRO A 414 -19.78 -17.23 15.70
C PRO A 414 -18.27 -17.04 15.99
N LEU A 415 -17.46 -17.60 15.11
CA LEU A 415 -16.09 -17.14 14.92
C LEU A 415 -16.10 -16.02 13.88
N PHE A 416 -15.65 -14.85 14.27
CA PHE A 416 -15.61 -13.65 13.44
C PHE A 416 -14.16 -13.34 13.05
N LEU A 417 -13.82 -13.64 11.81
CA LEU A 417 -12.49 -13.36 11.26
C LEU A 417 -12.43 -11.93 10.71
N LEU A 418 -11.62 -11.10 11.31
CA LEU A 418 -11.28 -9.75 10.86
C LEU A 418 -10.01 -9.81 10.01
N ASP A 419 -10.17 -9.79 8.72
CA ASP A 419 -9.08 -10.01 7.76
C ASP A 419 -8.45 -8.70 7.30
N GLU A 420 -7.12 -8.68 7.17
CA GLU A 420 -6.31 -7.53 6.75
C GLU A 420 -6.45 -6.29 7.67
N ILE A 421 -6.36 -6.51 8.99
CA ILE A 421 -6.50 -5.43 9.99
C ILE A 421 -5.39 -4.37 9.88
N ASP A 422 -4.23 -4.72 9.35
CA ASP A 422 -3.09 -3.84 9.09
C ASP A 422 -3.31 -2.86 7.93
N LYS A 423 -4.39 -3.04 7.15
CA LYS A 423 -4.77 -2.16 6.05
C LYS A 423 -5.91 -1.20 6.37
N LEU A 424 -6.20 -1.01 7.64
CA LEU A 424 -7.11 0.02 8.10
C LEU A 424 -6.53 1.40 7.77
N GLY A 425 -7.33 2.23 7.08
CA GLY A 425 -6.96 3.61 6.80
C GLY A 425 -7.46 4.54 7.92
N GLN A 426 -6.71 5.61 8.18
CA GLN A 426 -7.22 6.75 8.95
C GLN A 426 -7.65 7.84 7.97
N ASP A 427 -8.80 8.47 8.23
CA ASP A 427 -9.32 9.59 7.45
C ASP A 427 -9.97 10.60 8.42
N PHE A 428 -10.14 11.84 7.99
CA PHE A 428 -10.85 12.90 8.73
C PHE A 428 -12.31 12.56 9.09
N ARG A 429 -12.85 11.45 8.55
CA ARG A 429 -14.24 10.98 8.79
C ARG A 429 -14.42 10.09 10.01
N GLY A 430 -13.36 9.78 10.73
CA GLY A 430 -13.41 8.93 11.92
C GLY A 430 -12.18 8.02 12.05
N ASP A 431 -12.10 7.35 13.18
CA ASP A 431 -11.03 6.38 13.49
C ASP A 431 -11.62 4.96 13.58
N PRO A 432 -11.56 4.18 12.49
CA PRO A 432 -12.03 2.79 12.51
C PRO A 432 -11.30 1.92 13.54
N ALA A 433 -10.05 2.27 13.90
CA ALA A 433 -9.29 1.53 14.89
C ALA A 433 -9.89 1.69 16.29
N SER A 434 -10.38 2.89 16.64
CA SER A 434 -11.11 3.14 17.89
C SER A 434 -12.44 2.37 17.95
N ALA A 435 -13.17 2.29 16.84
CA ALA A 435 -14.39 1.48 16.76
C ALA A 435 -14.11 -0.01 16.95
N LEU A 436 -12.99 -0.50 16.40
CA LEU A 436 -12.57 -1.89 16.58
C LEU A 436 -12.13 -2.18 18.02
N LEU A 437 -11.54 -1.22 18.73
CA LEU A 437 -11.20 -1.41 20.14
C LEU A 437 -12.45 -1.74 20.96
N GLU A 438 -13.57 -1.07 20.72
CA GLU A 438 -14.83 -1.37 21.42
C GLU A 438 -15.37 -2.77 21.06
N VAL A 439 -15.23 -3.19 19.81
CA VAL A 439 -15.63 -4.55 19.37
C VAL A 439 -14.75 -5.63 19.97
N LEU A 440 -13.45 -5.37 20.06
CA LEU A 440 -12.44 -6.36 20.42
C LEU A 440 -12.15 -6.41 21.93
N ASP A 441 -12.41 -5.32 22.66
CA ASP A 441 -12.12 -5.27 24.09
C ASP A 441 -13.17 -6.09 24.89
N PRO A 442 -12.79 -7.17 25.59
CA PRO A 442 -13.71 -7.98 26.38
C PRO A 442 -14.41 -7.22 27.50
N GLU A 443 -13.91 -6.05 27.92
CA GLU A 443 -14.53 -5.22 28.94
C GLU A 443 -15.64 -4.32 28.35
N GLN A 444 -15.56 -4.01 27.07
CA GLN A 444 -16.49 -3.10 26.37
C GLN A 444 -17.45 -3.85 25.43
N ASN A 445 -17.04 -4.97 24.83
CA ASN A 445 -17.78 -5.65 23.78
C ASN A 445 -19.16 -6.21 24.19
N ALA A 446 -19.38 -6.38 25.50
CA ALA A 446 -20.70 -6.77 26.03
C ALA A 446 -21.76 -5.66 25.86
N LYS A 447 -21.33 -4.42 25.58
CA LYS A 447 -22.19 -3.26 25.36
C LYS A 447 -21.87 -2.52 24.06
N PHE A 448 -21.55 -3.28 23.02
CA PHE A 448 -21.29 -2.69 21.72
C PHE A 448 -22.52 -1.96 21.18
N ASN A 449 -22.38 -0.68 20.87
CA ASN A 449 -23.49 0.15 20.39
C ASN A 449 -23.35 0.43 18.88
N ASP A 450 -24.32 -0.10 18.12
CA ASP A 450 -24.48 0.21 16.69
C ASP A 450 -25.34 1.46 16.53
N HIS A 451 -24.84 2.44 15.77
CA HIS A 451 -25.53 3.74 15.60
C HIS A 451 -26.85 3.65 14.83
N TYR A 452 -27.06 2.61 14.03
CA TYR A 452 -28.33 2.37 13.34
C TYR A 452 -29.37 1.77 14.29
N LEU A 453 -28.95 0.79 15.09
CA LEU A 453 -29.86 0.13 16.04
C LEU A 453 -30.06 0.93 17.32
N GLU A 454 -29.04 1.73 17.72
CA GLU A 454 -29.03 2.53 18.96
C GLU A 454 -29.42 1.69 20.18
N ILE A 455 -28.94 0.47 20.28
CA ILE A 455 -29.09 -0.45 21.42
C ILE A 455 -27.78 -1.16 21.67
N ASP A 456 -27.57 -1.59 22.89
CA ASP A 456 -26.41 -2.39 23.26
C ASP A 456 -26.57 -3.84 22.76
N ILE A 457 -25.55 -4.33 22.08
CA ILE A 457 -25.43 -5.70 21.57
C ILE A 457 -24.29 -6.40 22.29
N ASP A 458 -24.57 -7.55 22.86
CA ASP A 458 -23.58 -8.35 23.57
C ASP A 458 -22.77 -9.20 22.57
N LEU A 459 -21.50 -8.84 22.39
CA LEU A 459 -20.52 -9.54 21.57
C LEU A 459 -19.59 -10.46 22.38
N SER A 460 -19.82 -10.62 23.70
CA SER A 460 -18.91 -11.37 24.57
C SER A 460 -18.81 -12.88 24.27
N ASP A 461 -19.79 -13.43 23.54
CA ASP A 461 -19.79 -14.83 23.11
C ASP A 461 -19.14 -15.02 21.71
N VAL A 462 -18.85 -13.92 20.99
CA VAL A 462 -18.22 -13.93 19.67
C VAL A 462 -16.73 -14.21 19.82
N MET A 463 -16.24 -15.19 19.09
CA MET A 463 -14.80 -15.46 19.02
C MET A 463 -14.19 -14.63 17.90
N PHE A 464 -13.46 -13.58 18.26
CA PHE A 464 -12.74 -12.78 17.28
C PHE A 464 -11.35 -13.37 16.97
N VAL A 465 -11.02 -13.44 15.69
CA VAL A 465 -9.68 -13.78 15.19
C VAL A 465 -9.28 -12.72 14.17
N CYS A 466 -8.09 -12.17 14.29
CA CYS A 466 -7.57 -11.17 13.36
C CYS A 466 -6.52 -11.77 12.43
N THR A 467 -6.39 -11.21 11.23
CA THR A 467 -5.27 -11.51 10.34
C THR A 467 -4.59 -10.21 9.91
N ALA A 468 -3.28 -10.23 9.80
CA ALA A 468 -2.47 -9.12 9.30
C ALA A 468 -1.33 -9.64 8.43
N ASN A 469 -0.81 -8.83 7.53
CA ASN A 469 0.44 -9.14 6.82
C ASN A 469 1.63 -8.56 7.58
N THR A 470 1.45 -7.41 8.19
CA THR A 470 2.49 -6.69 8.96
C THR A 470 1.99 -6.34 10.36
N LEU A 471 2.91 -5.95 11.25
CA LEU A 471 2.58 -5.47 12.61
C LEU A 471 2.38 -3.94 12.64
N ASN A 472 2.17 -3.32 11.51
CA ASN A 472 1.87 -1.88 11.45
C ASN A 472 0.44 -1.60 11.90
N LEU A 473 0.22 -1.69 13.21
CA LEU A 473 -1.06 -1.51 13.89
C LEU A 473 -0.91 -0.51 15.04
N PRO A 474 -1.97 0.23 15.38
CA PRO A 474 -1.96 1.07 16.58
C PRO A 474 -1.64 0.25 17.85
N GLN A 475 -0.78 0.77 18.71
CA GLN A 475 -0.35 0.09 19.94
C GLN A 475 -1.52 -0.41 20.80
N PRO A 476 -2.62 0.36 20.99
CA PRO A 476 -3.76 -0.11 21.80
C PRO A 476 -4.43 -1.39 21.27
N LEU A 477 -4.37 -1.63 19.94
CA LEU A 477 -4.85 -2.88 19.37
C LEU A 477 -3.86 -4.03 19.60
N LEU A 478 -2.57 -3.77 19.41
CA LEU A 478 -1.51 -4.76 19.66
C LEU A 478 -1.51 -5.29 21.09
N ASP A 479 -1.72 -4.43 22.07
CA ASP A 479 -1.75 -4.79 23.49
C ASP A 479 -2.90 -5.77 23.86
N ARG A 480 -3.92 -5.88 23.01
CA ARG A 480 -5.07 -6.78 23.18
C ARG A 480 -4.97 -8.07 22.37
N MET A 481 -3.89 -8.21 21.59
CA MET A 481 -3.73 -9.32 20.65
C MET A 481 -2.64 -10.29 21.11
N GLU A 482 -2.94 -11.57 21.00
CA GLU A 482 -1.94 -12.62 21.01
C GLU A 482 -1.45 -12.86 19.58
N ILE A 483 -0.22 -12.43 19.31
CA ILE A 483 0.38 -12.47 17.99
C ILE A 483 0.96 -13.85 17.73
N ILE A 484 0.41 -14.54 16.74
CA ILE A 484 0.93 -15.80 16.21
C ILE A 484 1.54 -15.52 14.85
N ARG A 485 2.86 -15.63 14.74
CA ARG A 485 3.58 -15.41 13.48
C ARG A 485 3.55 -16.66 12.62
N LEU A 486 3.09 -16.50 11.38
CA LEU A 486 3.16 -17.50 10.34
C LEU A 486 4.33 -17.17 9.43
N GLU A 487 5.24 -18.09 9.32
CA GLU A 487 6.40 -17.99 8.44
C GLU A 487 6.07 -18.48 7.03
N GLY A 488 7.00 -18.28 6.09
CA GLY A 488 6.87 -18.83 4.75
C GLY A 488 7.13 -20.34 4.72
N TYR A 489 6.61 -21.00 3.70
CA TYR A 489 6.79 -22.43 3.48
C TYR A 489 8.09 -22.75 2.73
N THR A 490 8.72 -23.85 3.10
CA THR A 490 9.81 -24.46 2.34
C THR A 490 9.30 -25.01 1.00
N GLU A 491 10.20 -25.36 0.09
CA GLU A 491 9.82 -25.99 -1.17
C GLU A 491 9.08 -27.31 -0.93
N ASP A 492 9.62 -28.16 -0.02
CA ASP A 492 9.00 -29.46 0.30
C ASP A 492 7.62 -29.29 0.94
N GLU A 493 7.46 -28.32 1.86
CA GLU A 493 6.16 -28.00 2.44
C GLU A 493 5.17 -27.51 1.37
N LYS A 494 5.62 -26.72 0.38
CA LYS A 494 4.76 -26.30 -0.74
C LYS A 494 4.34 -27.48 -1.64
N VAL A 495 5.24 -28.43 -1.86
CA VAL A 495 4.93 -29.66 -2.62
C VAL A 495 3.83 -30.45 -1.89
N GLU A 496 4.03 -30.73 -0.61
CA GLU A 496 3.06 -31.46 0.22
C GLU A 496 1.69 -30.75 0.29
N ILE A 497 1.70 -29.42 0.49
CA ILE A 497 0.47 -28.61 0.51
C ILE A 497 -0.24 -28.68 -0.86
N ALA A 498 0.52 -28.61 -1.94
CA ALA A 498 -0.05 -28.67 -3.28
C ALA A 498 -0.67 -30.04 -3.58
N GLU A 499 0.01 -31.13 -3.25
CA GLU A 499 -0.47 -32.49 -3.46
C GLU A 499 -1.71 -32.81 -2.61
N ARG A 500 -1.69 -32.45 -1.32
CA ARG A 500 -2.80 -32.76 -0.40
C ARG A 500 -4.03 -31.90 -0.60
N HIS A 501 -3.85 -30.62 -0.97
CA HIS A 501 -4.96 -29.67 -0.93
C HIS A 501 -5.17 -28.89 -2.24
N LEU A 502 -4.10 -28.35 -2.90
CA LEU A 502 -4.32 -27.41 -4.00
C LEU A 502 -4.72 -28.13 -5.29
N ILE A 503 -4.06 -29.22 -5.65
CA ILE A 503 -4.30 -29.91 -6.92
C ILE A 503 -5.72 -30.47 -6.95
N ALA A 504 -6.13 -31.21 -5.92
CA ALA A 504 -7.49 -31.76 -5.82
C ALA A 504 -8.56 -30.66 -5.89
N LYS A 505 -8.37 -29.57 -5.13
CA LYS A 505 -9.26 -28.40 -5.15
C LYS A 505 -9.37 -27.78 -6.55
N GLN A 506 -8.25 -27.69 -7.28
CA GLN A 506 -8.25 -27.08 -8.61
C GLN A 506 -8.84 -28.02 -9.68
N ILE A 507 -8.66 -29.32 -9.57
CA ILE A 507 -9.31 -30.34 -10.42
C ILE A 507 -10.83 -30.22 -10.29
N GLU A 508 -11.34 -30.23 -9.07
CA GLU A 508 -12.78 -30.07 -8.78
C GLU A 508 -13.32 -28.73 -9.30
N ALA A 509 -12.63 -27.61 -8.97
CA ALA A 509 -13.06 -26.27 -9.37
C ALA A 509 -13.12 -26.05 -10.89
N HIS A 510 -12.37 -26.83 -11.67
CA HIS A 510 -12.33 -26.74 -13.13
C HIS A 510 -13.14 -27.87 -13.80
N GLY A 511 -13.80 -28.75 -13.02
CA GLY A 511 -14.63 -29.82 -13.56
C GLY A 511 -13.85 -30.89 -14.32
N LEU A 512 -12.58 -31.09 -14.02
CA LEU A 512 -11.78 -32.20 -14.54
C LEU A 512 -12.16 -33.50 -13.86
N LYS A 513 -12.23 -34.60 -14.62
CA LYS A 513 -12.54 -35.91 -14.09
C LYS A 513 -11.28 -36.60 -13.57
N ASP A 514 -11.48 -37.63 -12.75
CA ASP A 514 -10.36 -38.42 -12.24
C ASP A 514 -9.54 -39.02 -13.40
N GLY A 515 -8.23 -38.84 -13.35
CA GLY A 515 -7.29 -39.31 -14.37
C GLY A 515 -7.12 -38.39 -15.59
N GLU A 516 -7.95 -37.39 -15.79
CA GLU A 516 -7.79 -36.41 -16.90
C GLU A 516 -6.60 -35.47 -16.72
N PHE A 517 -6.19 -35.21 -15.47
CA PHE A 517 -5.08 -34.32 -15.17
C PHE A 517 -4.15 -34.91 -14.11
N THR A 518 -2.85 -34.96 -14.40
CA THR A 518 -1.81 -35.37 -13.47
C THR A 518 -0.65 -34.38 -13.51
N LEU A 519 -0.22 -33.90 -12.35
CA LEU A 519 1.00 -33.12 -12.21
C LEU A 519 2.00 -33.98 -11.43
N THR A 520 3.11 -34.33 -12.09
CA THR A 520 4.15 -35.15 -11.45
C THR A 520 4.85 -34.34 -10.34
N ASN A 521 5.41 -35.02 -9.32
CA ASN A 521 6.16 -34.35 -8.25
C ASN A 521 7.32 -33.49 -8.81
N ASP A 522 8.08 -34.03 -9.79
CA ASP A 522 9.16 -33.29 -10.45
C ASP A 522 8.62 -32.09 -11.24
N GLY A 523 7.45 -32.24 -11.90
CA GLY A 523 6.76 -31.15 -12.59
C GLY A 523 6.28 -30.05 -11.62
N LEU A 524 5.79 -30.45 -10.44
CA LEU A 524 5.39 -29.53 -9.38
C LEU A 524 6.58 -28.78 -8.78
N ARG A 525 7.70 -29.47 -8.51
CA ARG A 525 8.96 -28.84 -8.08
C ARG A 525 9.47 -27.84 -9.12
N ALA A 526 9.48 -28.23 -10.39
CA ALA A 526 9.85 -27.33 -11.48
C ALA A 526 8.89 -26.11 -11.59
N LEU A 527 7.59 -26.30 -11.34
CA LEU A 527 6.61 -25.21 -11.29
C LEU A 527 6.93 -24.24 -10.16
N ILE A 528 7.20 -24.75 -8.95
CA ILE A 528 7.55 -23.94 -7.79
C ILE A 528 8.82 -23.13 -8.06
N GLN A 529 9.89 -23.78 -8.52
CA GLN A 529 11.20 -23.18 -8.73
C GLN A 529 11.23 -22.16 -9.86
N ARG A 530 10.53 -22.42 -10.97
CA ARG A 530 10.68 -21.65 -12.22
C ARG A 530 9.56 -20.64 -12.44
N TYR A 531 8.41 -20.77 -11.76
CA TYR A 531 7.23 -19.94 -12.02
C TYR A 531 6.66 -19.23 -10.79
N THR A 532 7.15 -19.56 -9.58
CA THR A 532 6.71 -18.90 -8.35
C THR A 532 7.88 -18.33 -7.55
N ARG A 533 7.65 -17.16 -6.91
CA ARG A 533 8.59 -16.52 -5.99
C ARG A 533 7.75 -15.86 -4.90
N GLU A 534 7.36 -16.66 -3.91
CA GLU A 534 6.47 -16.24 -2.82
C GLU A 534 6.74 -17.03 -1.55
N ALA A 535 6.46 -16.44 -0.39
CA ALA A 535 6.53 -17.12 0.89
C ALA A 535 5.41 -18.16 1.08
N GLY A 536 4.21 -17.86 0.61
CA GLY A 536 3.04 -18.74 0.68
C GLY A 536 2.85 -19.62 -0.54
N VAL A 537 1.60 -19.97 -0.83
CA VAL A 537 1.19 -20.86 -1.96
C VAL A 537 0.14 -20.24 -2.87
N ARG A 538 -0.10 -18.92 -2.79
CA ARG A 538 -1.17 -18.26 -3.56
C ARG A 538 -0.86 -18.17 -5.06
N THR A 539 0.38 -17.88 -5.42
CA THR A 539 0.81 -17.88 -6.82
C THR A 539 0.90 -19.30 -7.36
N LEU A 540 1.36 -20.25 -6.55
CA LEU A 540 1.37 -21.67 -6.88
C LEU A 540 -0.05 -22.17 -7.20
N GLU A 541 -1.03 -21.85 -6.36
CA GLU A 541 -2.44 -22.19 -6.62
C GLU A 541 -2.94 -21.63 -7.95
N ARG A 542 -2.57 -20.38 -8.28
CA ARG A 542 -2.93 -19.73 -9.56
C ARG A 542 -2.26 -20.39 -10.76
N GLU A 543 -0.99 -20.79 -10.63
CA GLU A 543 -0.30 -21.49 -11.71
C GLU A 543 -0.87 -22.89 -11.88
N VAL A 544 -1.17 -23.66 -10.82
CA VAL A 544 -1.87 -24.95 -10.90
C VAL A 544 -3.23 -24.78 -11.58
N ALA A 545 -4.02 -23.78 -11.20
CA ALA A 545 -5.29 -23.46 -11.84
C ALA A 545 -5.11 -23.17 -13.36
N LYS A 546 -4.03 -22.51 -13.75
CA LYS A 546 -3.69 -22.25 -15.15
C LYS A 546 -3.36 -23.53 -15.91
N LEU A 547 -2.62 -24.47 -15.28
CA LEU A 547 -2.34 -25.78 -15.85
C LEU A 547 -3.64 -26.57 -16.06
N CYS A 548 -4.53 -26.63 -15.05
CA CYS A 548 -5.82 -27.28 -15.14
C CYS A 548 -6.68 -26.71 -16.29
N ARG A 549 -6.76 -25.39 -16.43
CA ARG A 549 -7.51 -24.75 -17.54
C ARG A 549 -6.98 -25.11 -18.91
N LYS A 550 -5.65 -25.15 -19.08
CA LYS A 550 -5.04 -25.52 -20.36
C LYS A 550 -5.18 -27.01 -20.67
N ALA A 551 -5.12 -27.86 -19.63
CA ALA A 551 -5.37 -29.29 -19.78
C ALA A 551 -6.83 -29.55 -20.21
N LEU A 552 -7.79 -28.95 -19.49
CA LEU A 552 -9.20 -29.05 -19.83
C LEU A 552 -9.48 -28.59 -21.28
N ARG A 553 -8.87 -27.47 -21.70
CA ARG A 553 -9.01 -27.00 -23.07
C ARG A 553 -8.51 -28.02 -24.08
N ARG A 554 -7.33 -28.65 -23.89
CA ARG A 554 -6.79 -29.69 -24.79
C ARG A 554 -7.71 -30.90 -24.86
N ILE A 555 -8.31 -31.32 -23.75
CA ILE A 555 -9.24 -32.45 -23.67
C ILE A 555 -10.52 -32.13 -24.44
N LEU A 556 -11.12 -30.94 -24.22
CA LEU A 556 -12.34 -30.53 -24.92
C LEU A 556 -12.14 -30.29 -26.41
N GLU A 557 -10.93 -29.89 -26.85
CA GLU A 557 -10.54 -29.80 -28.26
C GLU A 557 -10.26 -31.19 -28.89
N GLY A 558 -10.36 -32.29 -28.12
CA GLY A 558 -10.09 -33.66 -28.60
C GLY A 558 -8.62 -33.94 -28.90
N LYS A 559 -7.71 -33.12 -28.41
CA LYS A 559 -6.24 -33.23 -28.64
C LYS A 559 -5.56 -34.22 -27.69
N ALA A 560 -6.21 -34.55 -26.57
CA ALA A 560 -5.75 -35.49 -25.56
C ALA A 560 -6.94 -36.04 -24.78
N GLU A 561 -6.85 -37.27 -24.31
CA GLU A 561 -7.83 -37.87 -23.36
C GLU A 561 -7.43 -37.55 -21.91
N SER A 562 -6.13 -37.44 -21.65
CA SER A 562 -5.55 -37.05 -20.37
C SER A 562 -4.30 -36.23 -20.59
N VAL A 563 -3.94 -35.40 -19.60
CA VAL A 563 -2.76 -34.52 -19.62
C VAL A 563 -1.90 -34.79 -18.39
N THR A 564 -0.67 -35.24 -18.62
CA THR A 564 0.35 -35.37 -17.58
C THR A 564 1.38 -34.26 -17.73
N ILE A 565 1.59 -33.48 -16.69
CA ILE A 565 2.55 -32.39 -16.64
C ILE A 565 3.86 -32.88 -16.01
N THR A 566 4.94 -32.74 -16.77
CA THR A 566 6.32 -33.08 -16.38
C THR A 566 7.22 -31.85 -16.52
N PRO A 567 8.46 -31.84 -15.98
CA PRO A 567 9.38 -30.72 -16.17
C PRO A 567 9.63 -30.35 -17.63
N ASP A 568 9.58 -31.32 -18.55
CA ASP A 568 9.91 -31.16 -19.97
C ASP A 568 8.80 -30.42 -20.73
N ASN A 569 7.54 -30.75 -20.44
CA ASN A 569 6.40 -30.14 -21.11
C ASN A 569 5.77 -28.96 -20.33
N LEU A 570 6.30 -28.67 -19.15
CA LEU A 570 5.77 -27.60 -18.29
C LEU A 570 5.71 -26.24 -19.00
N GLY A 571 6.71 -25.94 -19.84
CA GLY A 571 6.77 -24.68 -20.61
C GLY A 571 5.61 -24.49 -21.57
N GLU A 572 5.03 -25.57 -22.14
CA GLU A 572 3.86 -25.48 -23.03
C GLU A 572 2.60 -25.02 -22.28
N PHE A 573 2.48 -25.40 -21.01
CA PHE A 573 1.31 -25.11 -20.17
C PHE A 573 1.52 -23.86 -19.32
N ALA A 574 2.66 -23.70 -18.67
CA ALA A 574 2.96 -22.56 -17.81
C ALA A 574 3.42 -21.34 -18.59
N GLY A 575 3.98 -21.52 -19.81
CA GLY A 575 4.55 -20.46 -20.64
C GLY A 575 6.06 -20.27 -20.37
N VAL A 576 6.58 -19.08 -20.70
CA VAL A 576 7.99 -18.76 -20.51
C VAL A 576 8.35 -18.82 -19.03
N GLN A 577 9.49 -19.43 -18.73
CA GLN A 577 10.05 -19.49 -17.39
C GLN A 577 10.27 -18.08 -16.84
N LYS A 578 9.74 -17.82 -15.65
CA LYS A 578 9.78 -16.50 -15.02
C LYS A 578 11.06 -16.29 -14.20
N TYR A 579 11.53 -17.33 -13.54
CA TYR A 579 12.66 -17.27 -12.63
C TYR A 579 13.71 -18.31 -13.03
N ARG A 580 14.96 -17.94 -12.96
CA ARG A 580 16.09 -18.90 -13.09
C ARG A 580 16.44 -19.37 -11.68
N HIS A 581 16.52 -20.68 -11.50
CA HIS A 581 16.99 -21.29 -10.26
C HIS A 581 18.51 -21.34 -10.27
N GLY A 582 19.14 -21.00 -9.13
CA GLY A 582 20.60 -21.09 -9.00
C GLY A 582 21.38 -19.90 -9.59
N LEU A 583 20.99 -18.68 -9.26
CA LEU A 583 21.76 -17.45 -9.58
C LEU A 583 22.77 -17.12 -8.45
N SER A 584 23.61 -18.07 -8.04
CA SER A 584 24.91 -17.67 -7.55
C SER A 584 25.76 -17.27 -8.75
N GLU A 585 26.59 -16.25 -8.61
CA GLU A 585 27.58 -15.85 -9.62
C GLU A 585 28.33 -17.08 -10.11
N THR A 586 28.66 -17.12 -11.40
CA THR A 586 29.35 -18.28 -12.00
C THR A 586 30.85 -18.32 -11.67
N GLU A 587 31.39 -17.19 -11.19
CA GLU A 587 32.81 -17.01 -10.88
C GLU A 587 33.01 -16.15 -9.64
N ASP A 588 34.14 -16.30 -8.96
CA ASP A 588 34.54 -15.43 -7.86
C ASP A 588 34.85 -14.02 -8.38
N GLN A 589 34.23 -13.00 -7.83
CA GLN A 589 34.32 -11.64 -8.36
C GLN A 589 34.87 -10.64 -7.33
N ILE A 590 35.60 -9.64 -7.83
CA ILE A 590 36.06 -8.52 -7.01
C ILE A 590 34.92 -7.55 -6.81
N GLY A 591 34.63 -7.22 -5.56
CA GLY A 591 33.61 -6.22 -5.18
C GLY A 591 32.15 -6.68 -5.33
N ALA A 592 31.89 -7.95 -5.65
CA ALA A 592 30.57 -8.54 -5.69
C ALA A 592 30.38 -9.51 -4.53
N VAL A 593 29.32 -9.30 -3.75
CA VAL A 593 29.00 -10.10 -2.55
C VAL A 593 27.54 -10.51 -2.58
N THR A 594 27.27 -11.75 -2.24
CA THR A 594 25.91 -12.26 -2.04
C THR A 594 25.47 -12.02 -0.59
N GLY A 595 24.57 -11.09 -0.39
CA GLY A 595 23.87 -10.87 0.87
C GLY A 595 22.53 -11.61 0.91
N LEU A 596 21.88 -11.60 2.05
CA LEU A 596 20.55 -12.18 2.28
C LEU A 596 19.59 -11.12 2.78
N ALA A 597 18.50 -10.91 2.05
CA ALA A 597 17.44 -10.00 2.41
C ALA A 597 16.17 -10.75 2.82
N TRP A 598 15.38 -10.14 3.69
CA TRP A 598 14.02 -10.55 3.99
C TRP A 598 13.05 -9.55 3.40
N THR A 599 11.99 -10.05 2.78
CA THR A 599 10.90 -9.24 2.20
C THR A 599 9.56 -9.81 2.62
N GLU A 600 8.48 -9.07 2.43
CA GLU A 600 7.11 -9.54 2.71
C GLU A 600 6.72 -10.81 1.91
N VAL A 601 7.42 -11.09 0.83
CA VAL A 601 7.20 -12.29 -0.01
C VAL A 601 8.15 -13.44 0.32
N GLY A 602 9.05 -13.26 1.29
CA GLY A 602 10.01 -14.26 1.76
C GLY A 602 11.46 -13.77 1.69
N GLY A 603 12.41 -14.69 1.82
CA GLY A 603 13.83 -14.40 1.68
C GLY A 603 14.27 -14.28 0.22
N GLU A 604 15.25 -13.42 -0.03
CA GLU A 604 15.86 -13.20 -1.34
C GLU A 604 17.38 -13.09 -1.25
N LEU A 605 18.06 -13.49 -2.33
CA LEU A 605 19.49 -13.18 -2.49
C LEU A 605 19.62 -11.70 -2.86
N LEU A 606 20.56 -11.02 -2.24
CA LEU A 606 20.84 -9.61 -2.46
C LEU A 606 22.26 -9.46 -2.97
N THR A 607 22.44 -9.17 -4.24
CA THR A 607 23.77 -8.84 -4.78
C THR A 607 24.16 -7.45 -4.30
N ILE A 608 25.38 -7.32 -3.79
CA ILE A 608 26.02 -6.07 -3.39
C ILE A 608 27.24 -5.89 -4.28
N GLU A 609 27.22 -4.90 -5.14
CA GLU A 609 28.32 -4.58 -6.04
C GLU A 609 29.04 -3.32 -5.55
N SER A 610 30.34 -3.32 -5.60
CA SER A 610 31.18 -2.18 -5.26
C SER A 610 32.27 -1.96 -6.31
N VAL A 611 32.48 -0.73 -6.70
CA VAL A 611 33.54 -0.32 -7.63
C VAL A 611 34.21 0.96 -7.14
N THR A 612 35.47 1.16 -7.50
CA THR A 612 36.16 2.43 -7.24
C THR A 612 36.20 3.28 -8.50
N VAL A 613 35.98 4.59 -8.33
CA VAL A 613 36.12 5.58 -9.39
C VAL A 613 37.03 6.72 -8.91
N PRO A 614 37.73 7.44 -9.80
CA PRO A 614 38.48 8.65 -9.40
C PRO A 614 37.55 9.64 -8.68
N GLY A 615 37.96 10.15 -7.52
CA GLY A 615 37.10 11.00 -6.72
C GLY A 615 37.81 11.66 -5.53
N LYS A 616 37.03 12.05 -4.54
CA LYS A 616 37.49 12.79 -3.34
C LYS A 616 37.26 12.01 -2.04
N GLY A 617 37.04 10.71 -2.13
CA GLY A 617 36.79 9.86 -0.96
C GLY A 617 35.33 9.79 -0.50
N GLN A 618 34.38 9.85 -1.42
CA GLN A 618 32.98 9.75 -1.10
C GLN A 618 32.45 8.32 -1.33
N ALA A 619 31.57 7.88 -0.46
CA ALA A 619 30.74 6.70 -0.69
C ALA A 619 29.47 7.10 -1.46
N LYS A 620 29.38 6.68 -2.72
CA LYS A 620 28.18 6.87 -3.55
C LYS A 620 27.33 5.61 -3.48
N VAL A 621 26.02 5.77 -3.38
CA VAL A 621 25.12 4.64 -3.22
C VAL A 621 23.97 4.72 -4.21
N THR A 622 23.65 3.61 -4.87
CA THR A 622 22.51 3.48 -5.78
C THR A 622 21.76 2.17 -5.54
N GLY A 623 20.47 2.08 -5.92
CA GLY A 623 19.65 0.87 -5.76
C GLY A 623 18.36 1.07 -4.95
N LYS A 624 17.84 2.32 -4.85
CA LYS A 624 16.61 2.68 -4.14
C LYS A 624 16.61 2.21 -2.67
N LEU A 625 17.64 2.67 -1.94
CA LEU A 625 17.86 2.30 -0.55
C LEU A 625 17.10 3.19 0.41
N GLY A 626 16.52 2.61 1.45
CA GLY A 626 15.98 3.33 2.60
C GLY A 626 17.07 3.92 3.48
N ASP A 627 16.66 4.68 4.51
CA ASP A 627 17.63 5.46 5.30
C ASP A 627 18.47 4.57 6.21
N VAL A 628 17.91 3.51 6.77
CA VAL A 628 18.66 2.53 7.61
C VAL A 628 19.75 1.84 6.79
N MET A 629 19.47 1.50 5.53
CA MET A 629 20.48 0.90 4.65
C MET A 629 21.58 1.91 4.29
N LYS A 630 21.25 3.18 4.06
CA LYS A 630 22.25 4.24 3.81
C LYS A 630 23.17 4.44 5.03
N GLU A 631 22.60 4.45 6.23
CA GLU A 631 23.38 4.49 7.48
C GLU A 631 24.31 3.27 7.61
N SER A 632 23.82 2.08 7.27
CA SER A 632 24.64 0.86 7.26
C SER A 632 25.82 0.96 6.29
N VAL A 633 25.63 1.57 5.12
CA VAL A 633 26.73 1.84 4.18
C VAL A 633 27.77 2.80 4.79
N GLN A 634 27.33 3.87 5.44
CA GLN A 634 28.23 4.82 6.08
C GLN A 634 29.01 4.18 7.23
N ALA A 635 28.36 3.35 8.03
CA ALA A 635 29.02 2.60 9.11
C ALA A 635 30.07 1.61 8.56
N ALA A 636 29.73 0.87 7.52
CA ALA A 636 30.65 -0.05 6.84
C ALA A 636 31.87 0.69 6.24
N TYR A 637 31.62 1.80 5.55
CA TYR A 637 32.67 2.63 4.97
C TYR A 637 33.60 3.19 6.04
N SER A 638 33.07 3.77 7.10
CA SER A 638 33.85 4.33 8.22
C SER A 638 34.69 3.27 8.92
N PHE A 639 34.12 2.05 9.13
CA PHE A 639 34.86 0.93 9.70
C PHE A 639 36.05 0.50 8.84
N VAL A 640 35.85 0.37 7.51
CA VAL A 640 36.93 -0.01 6.60
C VAL A 640 38.02 1.09 6.55
N GLN A 641 37.60 2.35 6.51
CA GLN A 641 38.53 3.48 6.53
C GLN A 641 39.37 3.51 7.79
N ALA A 642 38.77 3.34 8.96
CA ALA A 642 39.45 3.34 10.26
C ALA A 642 40.47 2.18 10.40
N ARG A 643 40.22 1.03 9.75
CA ARG A 643 41.08 -0.16 9.83
C ARG A 643 41.81 -0.48 8.55
N SER A 644 41.87 0.45 7.60
CA SER A 644 42.43 0.24 6.26
C SER A 644 43.86 -0.38 6.26
N PRO A 645 44.82 0.04 7.12
CA PRO A 645 46.16 -0.61 7.10
C PRO A 645 46.11 -2.08 7.49
N SER A 646 45.24 -2.46 8.42
CA SER A 646 45.12 -3.88 8.82
C SER A 646 44.52 -4.77 7.73
N PHE A 647 43.87 -4.20 6.73
CA PHE A 647 43.35 -4.89 5.56
C PHE A 647 44.24 -4.79 4.33
N GLY A 648 45.46 -4.20 4.46
CA GLY A 648 46.35 -3.98 3.33
C GLY A 648 45.97 -2.79 2.45
N ILE A 649 45.05 -1.94 2.90
CA ILE A 649 44.55 -0.79 2.15
C ILE A 649 45.29 0.49 2.57
N LYS A 650 45.85 1.19 1.60
CA LYS A 650 46.54 2.47 1.85
C LYS A 650 45.50 3.56 2.19
N PRO A 651 45.58 4.24 3.34
CA PRO A 651 44.61 5.29 3.73
C PRO A 651 44.47 6.41 2.69
N SER A 652 45.52 6.73 1.96
CA SER A 652 45.51 7.71 0.86
C SER A 652 44.50 7.41 -0.26
N LEU A 653 44.05 6.17 -0.41
CA LEU A 653 43.05 5.79 -1.40
C LEU A 653 41.69 6.45 -1.10
N PHE A 654 41.38 6.61 0.19
CA PHE A 654 40.11 7.26 0.62
C PHE A 654 40.07 8.77 0.32
N HIS A 655 41.18 9.39 -0.11
CA HIS A 655 41.21 10.79 -0.53
C HIS A 655 41.26 10.95 -2.05
N ARG A 656 41.49 9.86 -2.81
CA ARG A 656 41.72 9.89 -4.26
C ARG A 656 40.70 9.11 -5.06
N LYS A 657 39.91 8.24 -4.39
CA LYS A 657 38.90 7.40 -5.05
C LYS A 657 37.58 7.49 -4.30
N ASP A 658 36.51 7.66 -5.02
CA ASP A 658 35.16 7.44 -4.52
C ASP A 658 34.84 5.94 -4.64
N ILE A 659 34.05 5.42 -3.69
CA ILE A 659 33.53 4.07 -3.75
C ILE A 659 32.08 4.15 -4.13
N HIS A 660 31.69 3.51 -5.21
CA HIS A 660 30.30 3.41 -5.64
C HIS A 660 29.78 2.01 -5.30
N ILE A 661 28.78 1.97 -4.43
CA ILE A 661 28.09 0.76 -4.01
C ILE A 661 26.74 0.73 -4.71
N HIS A 662 26.45 -0.36 -5.38
CA HIS A 662 25.21 -0.59 -6.09
C HIS A 662 24.53 -1.85 -5.59
N LEU A 663 23.23 -1.75 -5.27
CA LEU A 663 22.37 -2.89 -4.98
C LEU A 663 21.37 -3.02 -6.13
N PRO A 664 21.58 -3.96 -7.07
CA PRO A 664 20.71 -4.15 -8.24
C PRO A 664 19.24 -4.36 -7.89
N GLU A 665 18.36 -4.42 -8.90
CA GLU A 665 16.90 -4.51 -8.76
C GLU A 665 16.25 -3.27 -8.12
N GLY A 666 16.50 -2.08 -8.71
CA GLY A 666 15.97 -0.80 -8.24
C GLY A 666 14.43 -0.66 -8.24
N ALA A 667 13.70 -1.66 -8.74
CA ALA A 667 12.24 -1.70 -8.67
C ALA A 667 11.71 -2.01 -7.24
N VAL A 668 12.52 -2.72 -6.42
CA VAL A 668 12.17 -3.11 -5.06
C VAL A 668 12.91 -2.22 -4.07
N PRO A 669 12.22 -1.46 -3.20
CA PRO A 669 12.86 -0.72 -2.12
C PRO A 669 13.59 -1.68 -1.17
N LYS A 670 14.81 -1.30 -0.77
CA LYS A 670 15.65 -2.10 0.14
C LYS A 670 15.97 -1.25 1.37
N ASP A 671 15.63 -1.76 2.54
CA ASP A 671 15.95 -1.11 3.79
C ASP A 671 16.31 -2.13 4.88
N GLY A 672 17.11 -1.70 5.84
CA GLY A 672 17.53 -2.52 6.98
C GLY A 672 19.04 -2.65 7.14
N PRO A 673 19.52 -2.92 8.36
CA PRO A 673 20.96 -2.93 8.70
C PRO A 673 21.65 -4.26 8.36
N SER A 674 20.91 -5.32 8.00
CA SER A 674 21.41 -6.69 7.90
C SER A 674 22.39 -6.98 6.75
N ALA A 675 22.63 -6.00 5.86
CA ALA A 675 23.63 -6.07 4.79
C ALA A 675 25.03 -5.63 5.24
N GLY A 676 25.21 -5.18 6.47
CA GLY A 676 26.43 -4.52 6.96
C GLY A 676 27.72 -5.31 6.71
N ILE A 677 27.74 -6.61 7.05
CA ILE A 677 28.95 -7.44 6.80
C ILE A 677 29.20 -7.64 5.31
N GLY A 678 28.18 -7.75 4.48
CA GLY A 678 28.30 -7.83 3.03
C GLY A 678 28.84 -6.54 2.44
N LEU A 679 28.40 -5.38 2.93
CA LEU A 679 28.90 -4.07 2.53
C LEU A 679 30.40 -3.91 2.86
N VAL A 680 30.81 -4.28 4.07
CA VAL A 680 32.24 -4.27 4.45
C VAL A 680 33.05 -5.18 3.54
N THR A 681 32.58 -6.41 3.29
CA THR A 681 33.29 -7.37 2.44
C THR A 681 33.42 -6.86 1.00
N ALA A 682 32.37 -6.26 0.43
CA ALA A 682 32.40 -5.68 -0.90
C ALA A 682 33.40 -4.52 -1.00
N ILE A 683 33.40 -3.60 -0.02
CA ILE A 683 34.32 -2.48 0.01
C ILE A 683 35.79 -2.95 0.12
N VAL A 684 36.05 -3.88 1.04
CA VAL A 684 37.40 -4.44 1.24
C VAL A 684 37.90 -5.16 -0.03
N SER A 685 37.07 -6.03 -0.60
CA SER A 685 37.38 -6.74 -1.85
C SER A 685 37.72 -5.76 -2.98
N THR A 686 36.92 -4.72 -3.16
CA THR A 686 37.13 -3.69 -4.18
C THR A 686 38.46 -2.92 -3.99
N LEU A 687 38.80 -2.58 -2.75
CA LEU A 687 40.00 -1.78 -2.45
C LEU A 687 41.29 -2.62 -2.45
N THR A 688 41.20 -3.90 -2.10
CA THR A 688 42.36 -4.84 -2.10
C THR A 688 42.55 -5.54 -3.43
N GLY A 689 41.47 -5.68 -4.24
CA GLY A 689 41.49 -6.48 -5.47
C GLY A 689 41.37 -7.98 -5.22
N VAL A 690 41.01 -8.40 -4.00
CA VAL A 690 40.85 -9.83 -3.66
C VAL A 690 39.42 -10.25 -3.96
N PRO A 691 39.19 -11.30 -4.77
CA PRO A 691 37.84 -11.79 -5.09
C PRO A 691 37.09 -12.34 -3.88
N VAL A 692 35.78 -12.27 -3.93
CA VAL A 692 34.87 -12.88 -2.94
C VAL A 692 34.41 -14.24 -3.46
N ARG A 693 34.38 -15.23 -2.58
CA ARG A 693 33.91 -16.59 -2.93
C ARG A 693 32.43 -16.59 -3.25
N ARG A 694 32.06 -17.10 -4.42
CA ARG A 694 30.68 -17.12 -4.94
C ARG A 694 29.74 -18.03 -4.15
N GLU A 695 30.27 -19.11 -3.57
CA GLU A 695 29.50 -20.08 -2.80
C GLU A 695 29.10 -19.59 -1.41
N ILE A 696 29.52 -18.36 -1.02
CA ILE A 696 29.26 -17.80 0.29
C ILE A 696 28.23 -16.68 0.21
N ALA A 697 27.17 -16.81 0.99
CA ALA A 697 26.26 -15.71 1.28
C ALA A 697 26.40 -15.28 2.74
N MET A 698 26.02 -14.03 3.03
CA MET A 698 26.16 -13.50 4.37
C MET A 698 25.05 -12.54 4.77
N THR A 699 24.79 -12.47 6.07
CA THR A 699 23.85 -11.50 6.65
C THR A 699 24.31 -11.13 8.05
N GLY A 700 24.26 -9.86 8.40
CA GLY A 700 24.63 -9.35 9.71
C GLY A 700 24.78 -7.83 9.70
N GLU A 701 24.36 -7.18 10.77
CA GLU A 701 24.63 -5.78 10.99
C GLU A 701 26.07 -5.60 11.49
N VAL A 702 26.72 -4.51 11.09
CA VAL A 702 28.09 -4.21 11.50
C VAL A 702 28.13 -2.95 12.38
N THR A 703 28.88 -3.00 13.46
CA THR A 703 29.22 -1.83 14.27
C THR A 703 30.50 -1.16 13.80
N LEU A 704 30.73 0.12 14.17
CA LEU A 704 31.99 0.84 13.91
C LEU A 704 33.24 0.16 14.53
N ARG A 705 33.07 -0.84 15.38
CA ARG A 705 34.15 -1.65 15.96
C ARG A 705 34.29 -3.03 15.35
N GLY A 706 33.52 -3.34 14.28
CA GLY A 706 33.56 -4.61 13.57
C GLY A 706 32.81 -5.78 14.23
N ARG A 707 32.02 -5.55 15.29
CA ARG A 707 31.15 -6.57 15.84
C ARG A 707 30.00 -6.84 14.91
N VAL A 708 29.62 -8.10 14.79
CA VAL A 708 28.45 -8.53 14.02
C VAL A 708 27.25 -8.66 14.95
N LEU A 709 26.21 -7.90 14.68
CA LEU A 709 24.97 -7.88 15.47
C LEU A 709 23.89 -8.78 14.87
N PRO A 710 22.93 -9.28 15.71
CA PRO A 710 21.89 -10.19 15.28
C PRO A 710 20.89 -9.55 14.31
N ILE A 711 20.24 -10.42 13.53
CA ILE A 711 19.28 -10.03 12.49
C ILE A 711 17.96 -10.77 12.67
N GLY A 712 16.90 -10.28 12.03
CA GLY A 712 15.61 -10.96 11.92
C GLY A 712 15.45 -11.73 10.61
N GLY A 713 14.45 -12.62 10.56
CA GLY A 713 14.09 -13.38 9.36
C GLY A 713 15.13 -14.41 8.93
N LEU A 714 15.79 -15.05 9.89
CA LEU A 714 16.87 -16.00 9.59
C LEU A 714 16.38 -17.19 8.76
N LYS A 715 15.23 -17.76 9.06
CA LYS A 715 14.66 -18.90 8.34
C LYS A 715 14.44 -18.57 6.85
N GLU A 716 13.80 -17.45 6.56
CA GLU A 716 13.55 -17.03 5.18
C GLU A 716 14.84 -16.74 4.42
N LYS A 717 15.85 -16.17 5.08
CA LYS A 717 17.15 -15.90 4.51
C LYS A 717 17.91 -17.20 4.17
N LEU A 718 17.90 -18.19 5.06
CA LEU A 718 18.51 -19.49 4.81
C LEU A 718 17.79 -20.26 3.69
N LEU A 719 16.44 -20.16 3.65
CA LEU A 719 15.66 -20.70 2.54
C LEU A 719 16.04 -20.06 1.19
N ALA A 720 16.30 -18.77 1.17
CA ALA A 720 16.73 -18.08 -0.04
C ALA A 720 18.13 -18.53 -0.48
N ALA A 721 19.05 -18.69 0.49
CA ALA A 721 20.39 -19.20 0.24
C ALA A 721 20.35 -20.61 -0.37
N LEU A 722 19.57 -21.52 0.24
CA LEU A 722 19.42 -22.89 -0.24
C LEU A 722 18.85 -22.92 -1.67
N ARG A 723 17.78 -22.16 -1.93
CA ARG A 723 17.18 -22.03 -3.27
C ARG A 723 18.13 -21.41 -4.29
N GLY A 724 18.99 -20.50 -3.86
CA GLY A 724 19.98 -19.84 -4.70
C GLY A 724 21.21 -20.69 -5.01
N GLY A 725 21.33 -21.89 -4.44
CA GLY A 725 22.48 -22.77 -4.66
C GLY A 725 23.72 -22.33 -3.89
N ILE A 726 23.55 -21.56 -2.80
CA ILE A 726 24.63 -21.20 -1.88
C ILE A 726 25.01 -22.43 -1.05
N GLU A 727 26.31 -22.60 -0.83
CA GLU A 727 26.82 -23.71 -0.02
C GLU A 727 27.09 -23.30 1.43
N THR A 728 27.60 -22.09 1.64
CA THR A 728 27.98 -21.60 2.97
C THR A 728 27.28 -20.29 3.27
N VAL A 729 26.70 -20.19 4.48
CA VAL A 729 26.05 -18.96 4.96
C VAL A 729 26.70 -18.47 6.24
N LEU A 730 27.15 -17.22 6.23
CA LEU A 730 27.70 -16.55 7.42
C LEU A 730 26.56 -15.81 8.12
N ILE A 731 26.33 -16.15 9.40
CA ILE A 731 25.29 -15.56 10.24
C ILE A 731 25.86 -14.93 11.50
N PRO A 732 25.22 -13.97 12.14
CA PRO A 732 25.67 -13.47 13.43
C PRO A 732 25.68 -14.57 14.50
N LYS A 733 26.70 -14.60 15.35
CA LYS A 733 26.82 -15.60 16.42
C LYS A 733 25.63 -15.61 17.36
N GLU A 734 25.03 -14.46 17.62
CA GLU A 734 23.86 -14.36 18.49
C GLU A 734 22.59 -14.98 17.88
N ASN A 735 22.55 -15.21 16.55
CA ASN A 735 21.49 -15.94 15.88
C ASN A 735 21.69 -17.47 15.87
N GLU A 736 22.78 -18.00 16.44
CA GLU A 736 23.00 -19.45 16.55
C GLU A 736 21.86 -20.14 17.32
N LYS A 737 21.30 -19.49 18.33
CA LYS A 737 20.12 -19.96 19.07
C LYS A 737 18.90 -20.17 18.18
N ASP A 738 18.74 -19.34 17.12
CA ASP A 738 17.57 -19.38 16.24
C ASP A 738 17.63 -20.60 15.29
N LEU A 739 18.81 -21.26 15.15
CA LEU A 739 18.98 -22.49 14.37
C LEU A 739 18.15 -23.65 14.92
N ALA A 740 17.84 -23.66 16.21
CA ALA A 740 16.97 -24.66 16.84
C ALA A 740 15.54 -24.63 16.26
N GLU A 741 15.16 -23.53 15.62
CA GLU A 741 13.84 -23.34 15.01
C GLU A 741 13.83 -23.59 13.50
N ILE A 742 15.00 -23.85 12.89
CA ILE A 742 15.14 -24.06 11.44
C ILE A 742 14.87 -25.53 11.11
N PRO A 743 14.05 -25.81 10.07
CA PRO A 743 13.83 -27.18 9.60
C PRO A 743 15.12 -27.91 9.23
N GLN A 744 15.18 -29.21 9.56
CA GLN A 744 16.39 -30.02 9.40
C GLN A 744 16.90 -30.09 7.94
N ASN A 745 15.99 -30.14 6.97
CA ASN A 745 16.34 -30.15 5.55
C ASN A 745 17.10 -28.89 5.08
N ILE A 746 16.91 -27.75 5.76
CA ILE A 746 17.67 -26.53 5.48
C ILE A 746 19.07 -26.62 6.13
N LEU A 747 19.13 -27.12 7.35
CA LEU A 747 20.38 -27.30 8.08
C LEU A 747 21.31 -28.32 7.38
N ASP A 748 20.72 -29.38 6.84
CA ASP A 748 21.47 -30.41 6.10
C ASP A 748 21.96 -29.94 4.72
N GLY A 749 21.27 -28.97 4.12
CA GLY A 749 21.58 -28.43 2.79
C GLY A 749 22.54 -27.24 2.78
N LEU A 750 22.89 -26.67 3.94
CA LEU A 750 23.71 -25.47 4.05
C LEU A 750 24.79 -25.62 5.12
N LYS A 751 26.00 -25.19 4.83
CA LYS A 751 27.03 -25.01 5.85
C LYS A 751 26.84 -23.65 6.52
N ILE A 752 26.24 -23.64 7.70
CA ILE A 752 25.96 -22.40 8.44
C ILE A 752 27.12 -22.12 9.40
N VAL A 753 27.72 -20.93 9.30
CA VAL A 753 28.88 -20.52 10.09
C VAL A 753 28.53 -19.27 10.91
N PRO A 754 28.41 -19.40 12.24
CA PRO A 754 28.25 -18.26 13.12
C PRO A 754 29.54 -17.43 13.22
N VAL A 755 29.41 -16.10 13.07
CA VAL A 755 30.52 -15.15 13.13
C VAL A 755 30.22 -14.03 14.15
N ALA A 756 31.22 -13.63 14.92
CA ALA A 756 31.09 -12.58 15.92
C ALA A 756 31.75 -11.26 15.49
N HIS A 757 32.71 -11.32 14.60
CA HIS A 757 33.48 -10.18 14.14
C HIS A 757 33.72 -10.21 12.63
N VAL A 758 33.82 -9.03 12.02
CA VAL A 758 34.08 -8.85 10.58
C VAL A 758 35.36 -9.54 10.11
N ASP A 759 36.39 -9.60 10.96
CA ASP A 759 37.65 -10.26 10.59
C ASP A 759 37.44 -11.77 10.32
N GLU A 760 36.50 -12.42 10.97
CA GLU A 760 36.11 -13.81 10.68
C GLU A 760 35.40 -13.91 9.32
N VAL A 761 34.51 -12.92 9.05
CA VAL A 761 33.78 -12.85 7.78
C VAL A 761 34.77 -12.71 6.61
N LEU A 762 35.69 -11.75 6.67
CA LEU A 762 36.67 -11.49 5.61
C LEU A 762 37.57 -12.69 5.37
N ARG A 763 38.03 -13.39 6.42
CA ARG A 763 38.86 -14.60 6.30
C ARG A 763 38.15 -15.76 5.59
N LEU A 764 36.82 -15.86 5.80
CA LEU A 764 36.03 -16.93 5.18
C LEU A 764 35.59 -16.57 3.77
N ALA A 765 35.18 -15.32 3.58
CA ALA A 765 34.55 -14.86 2.34
C ALA A 765 35.53 -14.53 1.22
N LEU A 766 36.73 -14.06 1.54
CA LEU A 766 37.76 -13.74 0.53
C LEU A 766 38.52 -14.99 0.09
N VAL A 767 38.91 -15.01 -1.18
CA VAL A 767 39.68 -16.13 -1.77
C VAL A 767 41.09 -16.20 -1.16
N GLU A 768 41.70 -15.03 -0.94
CA GLU A 768 43.07 -14.92 -0.38
C GLU A 768 43.03 -14.17 0.95
N PRO A 769 43.93 -14.49 1.89
CA PRO A 769 44.03 -13.77 3.15
C PRO A 769 44.55 -12.33 2.91
N LEU A 770 44.03 -11.40 3.72
CA LEU A 770 44.51 -10.02 3.69
C LEU A 770 45.85 -9.89 4.42
N GLU A 771 46.81 -9.17 3.81
CA GLU A 771 48.08 -8.84 4.43
C GLU A 771 48.06 -7.39 4.94
N ALA A 772 48.31 -7.21 6.23
CA ALA A 772 48.41 -5.89 6.82
C ALA A 772 49.61 -5.12 6.30
N ILE A 773 49.50 -3.83 6.11
CA ILE A 773 50.60 -2.96 5.74
C ILE A 773 51.00 -2.09 6.95
N ASP A 774 52.33 -1.87 7.08
CA ASP A 774 52.84 -0.85 8.00
C ASP A 774 52.62 0.52 7.38
N TRP A 775 51.78 1.35 7.99
CA TRP A 775 51.45 2.69 7.54
C TRP A 775 51.77 3.68 8.66
N THR A 776 52.67 4.60 8.40
CA THR A 776 53.19 5.57 9.38
C THR A 776 52.63 6.96 9.13
N GLU A 777 52.68 7.81 10.13
CA GLU A 777 52.27 9.24 10.00
C GLU A 777 53.09 9.97 8.91
N ALA A 778 54.37 9.53 8.68
CA ALA A 778 55.19 10.04 7.60
C ALA A 778 54.64 9.68 6.22
N ASP A 779 54.10 8.47 6.06
CA ASP A 779 53.49 8.03 4.81
C ASP A 779 52.17 8.79 4.54
N GLU A 780 51.41 9.11 5.60
CA GLU A 780 50.20 9.89 5.49
C GLU A 780 50.49 11.35 5.05
N LEU A 781 51.49 11.97 5.64
CA LEU A 781 51.96 13.31 5.25
C LEU A 781 52.49 13.33 3.81
N ALA A 782 53.23 12.30 3.39
CA ALA A 782 53.74 12.20 2.01
C ALA A 782 52.64 11.96 0.96
N ALA A 783 51.49 11.37 1.38
CA ALA A 783 50.38 11.11 0.51
C ALA A 783 49.43 12.27 0.31
N LEU A 784 49.52 13.30 1.16
CA LEU A 784 48.70 14.53 1.01
C LEU A 784 49.15 15.31 -0.24
N PRO A 785 48.19 15.88 -0.98
CA PRO A 785 48.56 16.78 -2.10
C PRO A 785 49.38 17.94 -1.56
N PRO A 786 50.40 18.43 -2.30
CA PRO A 786 51.19 19.59 -1.89
C PRO A 786 50.24 20.75 -1.63
N ALA A 787 50.45 21.43 -0.49
CA ALA A 787 49.64 22.57 -0.13
C ALA A 787 49.62 23.59 -1.29
N PRO A 788 48.48 24.19 -1.62
CA PRO A 788 48.41 25.18 -2.68
C PRO A 788 49.44 26.27 -2.38
N ILE A 789 50.39 26.46 -3.30
CA ILE A 789 51.34 27.54 -3.22
C ILE A 789 50.54 28.82 -3.31
N THR A 790 50.33 29.48 -2.19
CA THR A 790 49.84 30.85 -2.14
C THR A 790 50.90 31.71 -2.83
N PRO A 791 50.61 32.40 -3.94
CA PRO A 791 51.59 33.30 -4.55
C PRO A 791 51.90 34.37 -3.51
N VAL A 792 53.12 34.38 -3.05
CA VAL A 792 53.67 35.47 -2.24
C VAL A 792 53.52 36.75 -3.07
N GLY A 793 52.66 37.68 -2.56
CA GLY A 793 52.42 38.93 -3.23
C GLY A 793 53.71 39.66 -3.52
N GLY A 794 54.04 39.79 -4.79
CA GLY A 794 55.02 40.73 -5.23
C GLY A 794 54.56 42.15 -4.95
N GLU A 795 55.26 42.82 -4.11
CA GLU A 795 55.08 44.26 -3.93
C GLU A 795 55.27 44.95 -5.31
N LEU A 796 54.22 45.59 -5.79
CA LEU A 796 54.27 46.53 -6.87
C LEU A 796 54.75 47.89 -6.24
N HIS A 797 56.02 48.16 -6.41
CA HIS A 797 56.55 49.52 -6.36
C HIS A 797 56.16 50.22 -7.66
N HIS A 798 55.49 51.36 -7.52
CA HIS A 798 55.18 52.51 -8.38
C HIS A 798 54.03 52.43 -9.31
#